data_e35efac1ef5133648bab03fe2df720bc
#
_entry.id   e35efac1ef5133648bab03fe2df720bc
#
_cell.length_a   1.000
_cell.length_b   1.000
_cell.length_c   1.000
_cell.angle_alpha   90.00
_cell.angle_beta   90.00
_cell.angle_gamma   90.00
#
_symmetry.space_group_name_H-M   'P 1'
#
loop_
_entity.id
_entity.type
_entity.pdbx_description
1 polymer ?
#
loop_
_entity_poly.entity_id
_entity_poly.type
_entity_poly.pdbx_seq_one_letter_code
_entity_poly.pdbx_strand_id
1 'polypeptide(L)'
;MKTDHLATSVAAALTTLTRRPAAASMALLLGASSLPAIAQEARTLDAVSVVGTGSTRTTASISVAEIQAQVPGVAPQQLLASLPGVNVQTTDPFGLYEFGDSMTIRGFSANQIGVTLDGIPIETFDTREGGPITRYVSSENLLDVTVSAGSGDVTQPSYHALGGAIRYTSLPPKGGDTWSGNLTQTIGSDDLVRSFVRLDTPDWWDGGPSAYISASRTQGGVWDMEPATQKSDHFEAKIRQAWDAGSLTLGWIYNNRKDYDVQSYNSDGSVSWDLHERITGNPEVDAEHYSEWQNGRRDSLLSLHGDFLFNDAIGFTFTGYYENKHGYGVGGTPPSTATGLYNDAIAGTPGRTDIAINDPQIVDAAGNVTSIGAMTRREEIMGGDRYGATTAVSWETEHNKFEVGAWYENYDFDQVRPLYNLDPATGALLKSALPIVIYYDNHFSTEVKQLYIKDTLRLLDDRLTLELGAKGLDVKRDYNGIANLDDFNVGVRRDVTIKNSDWFQPQVGASFQLADGVQVFANYAENFSSAPRLALTSGAFNPDIAPEESTNIDIGIRAESSQWSGYIAAYKIDYENRIIALTDPDPLVVAPTVYANVGDVQTYGAEVSGMWKPAPGWRLGASLTWNKSEFQDNYFGPVSGSLVQVEGNEVPDSPKVMFSVNGGWEGEDFFANLDTKYTGKRYGDTLNTDQVDATFIVNGSVGYQGGSDGFLAGGRLQLSVYNLFDKDDAIGAVFPNESSGSYQLIAPRQVFASLSYKF
;
A
#
# COMPACT_ATOMS: atom_id res chain seq x y z
N MET A 1 -2.92 28.88 4.53
CA MET A 1 -1.82 29.79 4.92
C MET A 1 -1.40 29.76 6.40
N LYS A 2 -2.29 29.42 7.37
CA LYS A 2 -1.89 29.29 8.80
C LYS A 2 -1.41 27.89 9.20
N THR A 3 -1.72 26.86 8.44
CA THR A 3 -1.31 25.46 8.67
C THR A 3 0.13 25.18 8.22
N ASP A 4 0.66 25.96 7.27
CA ASP A 4 2.04 25.80 6.80
C ASP A 4 3.09 26.15 7.86
N HIS A 5 2.76 27.05 8.80
CA HIS A 5 3.71 27.47 9.84
C HIS A 5 3.93 26.42 10.93
N LEU A 6 2.90 25.62 11.30
CA LEU A 6 3.07 24.58 12.33
C LEU A 6 3.84 23.37 11.77
N ALA A 7 3.47 22.92 10.57
CA ALA A 7 4.18 21.84 9.89
C ALA A 7 5.65 22.24 9.58
N THR A 8 5.87 23.48 9.19
CA THR A 8 7.22 24.01 8.95
C THR A 8 8.04 24.12 10.25
N SER A 9 7.41 24.43 11.38
CA SER A 9 8.09 24.52 12.68
C SER A 9 8.45 23.12 13.24
N VAL A 10 7.59 22.13 13.07
CA VAL A 10 7.89 20.75 13.47
C VAL A 10 8.94 20.14 12.52
N ALA A 11 8.86 20.38 11.22
CA ALA A 11 9.88 19.98 10.28
C ALA A 11 11.23 20.68 10.54
N ALA A 12 11.22 21.93 10.96
CA ALA A 12 12.44 22.66 11.35
C ALA A 12 13.07 22.10 12.64
N ALA A 13 12.24 21.68 13.61
CA ALA A 13 12.72 21.02 14.83
C ALA A 13 13.35 19.66 14.52
N LEU A 14 12.73 18.86 13.64
CA LEU A 14 13.27 17.59 13.15
C LEU A 14 14.55 17.79 12.31
N THR A 15 14.62 18.86 11.52
CA THR A 15 15.80 19.19 10.71
C THR A 15 17.02 19.56 11.55
N THR A 16 16.81 20.18 12.71
CA THR A 16 17.89 20.47 13.67
C THR A 16 18.40 19.23 14.39
N LEU A 17 17.51 18.23 14.63
CA LEU A 17 17.89 16.95 15.21
C LEU A 17 18.72 16.07 14.25
N THR A 18 18.40 16.09 12.96
CA THR A 18 19.06 15.22 11.96
C THR A 18 20.38 15.79 11.40
N ARG A 19 20.72 17.06 11.66
CA ARG A 19 22.03 17.63 11.33
C ARG A 19 23.13 17.27 12.33
N ARG A 20 22.79 16.52 13.39
CA ARG A 20 23.77 16.01 14.36
C ARG A 20 24.06 14.54 14.05
N PRO A 21 25.29 14.05 14.24
CA PRO A 21 25.61 12.65 14.00
C PRO A 21 24.75 11.74 14.88
N ALA A 22 24.44 10.52 14.40
CA ALA A 22 23.58 9.54 15.06
C ALA A 22 23.93 9.30 16.55
N ALA A 23 25.21 9.47 16.92
CA ALA A 23 25.68 9.41 18.31
C ALA A 23 25.06 10.52 19.20
N ALA A 24 24.68 11.66 18.66
CA ALA A 24 24.06 12.74 19.43
C ALA A 24 22.55 12.49 19.66
N SER A 25 21.88 11.84 18.71
CA SER A 25 20.47 11.43 18.89
C SER A 25 20.33 10.30 19.90
N MET A 26 21.29 9.37 19.92
CA MET A 26 21.35 8.30 20.92
C MET A 26 21.71 8.84 22.33
N ALA A 27 22.54 9.88 22.41
CA ALA A 27 22.85 10.56 23.66
C ALA A 27 21.65 11.36 24.24
N LEU A 28 20.74 11.85 23.38
CA LEU A 28 19.52 12.53 23.81
C LEU A 28 18.51 11.53 24.43
N LEU A 29 18.39 10.32 23.88
CA LEU A 29 17.57 9.25 24.43
C LEU A 29 18.14 8.73 25.77
N LEU A 30 19.46 8.61 25.87
CA LEU A 30 20.14 8.23 27.12
C LEU A 30 20.05 9.32 28.19
N GLY A 31 19.98 10.61 27.80
CA GLY A 31 19.78 11.72 28.72
C GLY A 31 18.35 11.86 29.25
N ALA A 32 17.36 11.36 28.51
CA ALA A 32 15.95 11.35 28.95
C ALA A 32 15.64 10.27 30.02
N SER A 33 16.54 9.29 30.20
CA SER A 33 16.39 8.23 31.20
C SER A 33 16.48 8.68 32.68
N SER A 34 16.69 9.97 32.91
CA SER A 34 16.72 10.54 34.28
C SER A 34 15.37 11.11 34.76
N LEU A 35 14.31 11.02 33.92
CA LEU A 35 12.95 11.32 34.38
C LEU A 35 12.42 10.16 35.24
N PRO A 36 11.71 10.41 36.34
CA PRO A 36 11.19 9.34 37.17
C PRO A 36 10.24 8.48 36.36
N ALA A 37 10.58 7.21 36.15
CA ALA A 37 9.70 6.24 35.54
C ALA A 37 8.50 6.06 36.48
N ILE A 38 7.33 6.53 36.05
CA ILE A 38 6.07 6.13 36.67
C ILE A 38 5.84 4.71 36.17
N ALA A 39 5.97 3.74 37.08
CA ALA A 39 5.79 2.33 36.80
C ALA A 39 4.41 2.10 36.18
N GLN A 40 4.40 1.80 34.90
CA GLN A 40 3.21 1.33 34.23
C GLN A 40 3.14 -0.18 34.48
N GLU A 41 2.04 -0.65 35.10
CA GLU A 41 1.76 -2.08 35.18
C GLU A 41 1.95 -2.70 33.77
N ALA A 42 2.79 -3.73 33.70
CA ALA A 42 2.93 -4.54 32.51
C ALA A 42 1.55 -5.17 32.24
N ARG A 43 0.78 -4.56 31.37
CA ARG A 43 -0.41 -5.22 30.81
C ARG A 43 0.11 -6.46 30.12
N THR A 44 -0.22 -7.62 30.66
CA THR A 44 -0.14 -8.88 29.92
C THR A 44 -0.91 -8.67 28.63
N LEU A 45 -0.18 -8.57 27.52
CA LEU A 45 -0.77 -8.40 26.20
C LEU A 45 -1.69 -9.59 25.98
N ASP A 46 -2.98 -9.31 25.86
CA ASP A 46 -4.03 -10.32 25.67
C ASP A 46 -3.74 -11.21 24.47
N ALA A 47 -4.26 -12.40 24.52
CA ALA A 47 -3.98 -13.46 23.57
C ALA A 47 -4.24 -12.99 22.14
N VAL A 48 -3.18 -13.03 21.33
CA VAL A 48 -3.27 -12.84 19.87
C VAL A 48 -4.17 -13.94 19.29
N SER A 49 -5.29 -13.57 18.72
CA SER A 49 -6.10 -14.47 17.94
C SER A 49 -5.74 -14.29 16.47
N VAL A 50 -4.97 -15.22 15.92
CA VAL A 50 -4.75 -15.35 14.47
C VAL A 50 -6.05 -15.72 13.75
N VAL A 51 -7.12 -16.00 14.51
CA VAL A 51 -8.37 -16.54 14.01
C VAL A 51 -9.50 -15.57 14.37
N GLY A 52 -10.19 -15.05 13.38
CA GLY A 52 -11.37 -14.19 13.58
C GLY A 52 -12.54 -15.01 14.12
N THR A 53 -12.60 -15.19 15.44
CA THR A 53 -13.75 -15.86 16.08
C THR A 53 -15.03 -15.08 15.86
N GLY A 54 -16.11 -15.79 15.54
CA GLY A 54 -17.41 -15.19 15.25
C GLY A 54 -17.58 -14.69 13.82
N SER A 55 -16.55 -14.66 12.99
CA SER A 55 -16.67 -14.33 11.56
C SER A 55 -17.22 -15.53 10.77
N THR A 56 -18.01 -15.27 9.76
CA THR A 56 -18.52 -16.31 8.84
C THR A 56 -17.59 -16.55 7.65
N ARG A 57 -16.43 -15.89 7.59
CA ARG A 57 -15.45 -15.91 6.49
C ARG A 57 -14.03 -16.17 7.00
N THR A 58 -13.11 -16.39 6.05
CA THR A 58 -11.68 -16.52 6.36
C THR A 58 -11.09 -15.17 6.70
N THR A 59 -10.70 -14.96 7.96
CA THR A 59 -10.05 -13.75 8.43
C THR A 59 -8.80 -14.08 9.23
N ALA A 60 -7.75 -13.27 9.07
CA ALA A 60 -6.53 -13.33 9.86
C ALA A 60 -6.16 -11.92 10.34
N SER A 61 -5.63 -11.81 11.54
CA SER A 61 -5.27 -10.52 12.15
C SER A 61 -3.86 -10.53 12.71
N ILE A 62 -3.23 -9.38 12.69
CA ILE A 62 -1.93 -9.12 13.33
C ILE A 62 -2.17 -8.12 14.46
N SER A 63 -1.76 -8.48 15.64
CA SER A 63 -1.96 -7.69 16.87
C SER A 63 -0.82 -6.73 17.13
N VAL A 64 -1.05 -5.78 18.05
CA VAL A 64 -0.01 -4.89 18.60
C VAL A 64 1.25 -5.66 19.03
N ALA A 65 1.10 -6.84 19.66
CA ALA A 65 2.24 -7.63 20.14
C ALA A 65 3.11 -8.14 18.97
N GLU A 66 2.51 -8.56 17.89
CA GLU A 66 3.23 -8.99 16.69
C GLU A 66 3.86 -7.82 15.96
N ILE A 67 3.16 -6.68 15.88
CA ILE A 67 3.71 -5.43 15.33
C ILE A 67 4.96 -5.01 16.13
N GLN A 68 4.91 -5.05 17.46
CA GLN A 68 6.04 -4.67 18.32
C GLN A 68 7.21 -5.68 18.34
N ALA A 69 6.99 -6.90 17.85
CA ALA A 69 8.05 -7.89 17.67
C ALA A 69 8.96 -7.58 16.46
N GLN A 70 8.44 -6.85 15.47
CA GLN A 70 9.17 -6.42 14.28
C GLN A 70 10.12 -5.26 14.59
N VAL A 71 10.97 -4.88 13.63
CA VAL A 71 11.76 -3.66 13.74
C VAL A 71 10.83 -2.44 13.82
N PRO A 72 11.03 -1.52 14.79
CA PRO A 72 10.20 -0.33 14.87
C PRO A 72 10.22 0.49 13.59
N GLY A 73 9.03 0.81 13.09
CA GLY A 73 8.86 1.54 11.83
C GLY A 73 8.85 0.69 10.58
N VAL A 74 8.80 -0.64 10.72
CA VAL A 74 8.57 -1.54 9.58
C VAL A 74 7.37 -1.08 8.75
N ALA A 75 7.44 -1.20 7.44
CA ALA A 75 6.34 -0.86 6.55
C ALA A 75 5.06 -1.65 6.93
N PRO A 76 3.89 -1.00 7.10
CA PRO A 76 2.67 -1.68 7.55
C PRO A 76 2.27 -2.87 6.67
N GLN A 77 2.51 -2.85 5.36
CA GLN A 77 2.24 -3.96 4.46
C GLN A 77 3.15 -5.17 4.71
N GLN A 78 4.40 -4.95 5.15
CA GLN A 78 5.32 -6.06 5.50
C GLN A 78 4.81 -6.92 6.66
N LEU A 79 4.02 -6.34 7.55
CA LEU A 79 3.37 -7.09 8.63
C LEU A 79 2.53 -8.26 8.10
N LEU A 80 1.94 -8.09 6.91
CA LEU A 80 1.06 -9.09 6.29
C LEU A 80 1.82 -10.31 5.73
N ALA A 81 3.14 -10.23 5.56
CA ALA A 81 3.92 -11.27 4.92
C ALA A 81 3.84 -12.64 5.60
N SER A 82 3.55 -12.70 6.90
CA SER A 82 3.39 -13.94 7.67
C SER A 82 2.01 -14.59 7.51
N LEU A 83 1.01 -13.86 7.00
CA LEU A 83 -0.36 -14.34 6.87
C LEU A 83 -0.50 -15.36 5.73
N PRO A 84 -1.40 -16.35 5.87
CA PRO A 84 -1.68 -17.31 4.80
C PRO A 84 -2.32 -16.61 3.60
N GLY A 85 -2.02 -17.10 2.39
CA GLY A 85 -2.55 -16.55 1.15
C GLY A 85 -1.99 -15.20 0.72
N VAL A 86 -1.16 -14.56 1.55
CA VAL A 86 -0.60 -13.23 1.31
C VAL A 86 0.85 -13.33 0.86
N ASN A 87 1.16 -12.72 -0.28
CA ASN A 87 2.51 -12.50 -0.76
C ASN A 87 2.78 -10.99 -0.78
N VAL A 88 3.70 -10.52 0.06
CA VAL A 88 4.16 -9.13 0.11
C VAL A 88 5.65 -9.12 -0.11
N GLN A 89 6.11 -8.28 -1.01
CA GLN A 89 7.51 -8.03 -1.30
C GLN A 89 7.77 -6.53 -1.29
N THR A 90 8.81 -6.11 -0.63
CA THR A 90 9.29 -4.72 -0.59
C THR A 90 10.78 -4.69 -0.84
N THR A 91 11.29 -3.59 -1.38
CA THR A 91 12.73 -3.40 -1.64
C THR A 91 13.53 -3.23 -0.36
N ASP A 92 12.89 -2.80 0.73
CA ASP A 92 13.47 -2.63 2.05
C ASP A 92 12.40 -2.82 3.15
N PRO A 93 12.77 -3.11 4.42
CA PRO A 93 11.80 -3.34 5.48
C PRO A 93 10.93 -2.14 5.84
N PHE A 94 11.33 -0.92 5.49
CA PHE A 94 10.63 0.32 5.81
C PHE A 94 9.75 0.84 4.67
N GLY A 95 9.79 0.18 3.49
CA GLY A 95 9.07 0.59 2.29
C GLY A 95 9.47 2.00 1.84
N LEU A 96 10.76 2.32 1.84
CA LEU A 96 11.28 3.63 1.45
C LEU A 96 11.14 3.89 -0.05
N TYR A 97 11.18 2.86 -0.88
CA TYR A 97 10.88 2.93 -2.31
C TYR A 97 9.53 2.25 -2.59
N GLU A 98 8.45 3.04 -2.60
CA GLU A 98 7.10 2.50 -2.71
C GLU A 98 6.75 1.91 -4.10
N PHE A 99 7.47 2.32 -5.15
CA PHE A 99 7.27 1.77 -6.51
C PHE A 99 7.91 0.39 -6.70
N GLY A 100 8.74 -0.04 -5.76
CA GLY A 100 9.36 -1.36 -5.72
C GLY A 100 8.56 -2.41 -4.94
N ASP A 101 7.39 -2.06 -4.42
CA ASP A 101 6.57 -2.97 -3.61
C ASP A 101 5.56 -3.72 -4.47
N SER A 102 5.35 -5.01 -4.19
CA SER A 102 4.26 -5.79 -4.74
C SER A 102 3.50 -6.53 -3.63
N MET A 103 2.21 -6.73 -3.86
CA MET A 103 1.35 -7.48 -2.94
C MET A 103 0.30 -8.25 -3.74
N THR A 104 0.14 -9.54 -3.38
CA THR A 104 -0.97 -10.36 -3.88
C THR A 104 -1.65 -11.13 -2.75
N ILE A 105 -2.97 -11.32 -2.84
CA ILE A 105 -3.75 -12.18 -1.95
C ILE A 105 -4.51 -13.18 -2.81
N ARG A 106 -4.23 -14.49 -2.66
CA ARG A 106 -4.86 -15.56 -3.46
C ARG A 106 -4.76 -15.34 -4.97
N GLY A 107 -3.70 -14.64 -5.46
CA GLY A 107 -3.50 -14.33 -6.88
C GLY A 107 -4.13 -13.02 -7.34
N PHE A 108 -4.81 -12.27 -6.47
CA PHE A 108 -5.28 -10.92 -6.75
C PHE A 108 -4.22 -9.91 -6.36
N SER A 109 -3.95 -8.94 -7.23
CA SER A 109 -2.97 -7.89 -7.01
C SER A 109 -3.52 -6.78 -6.10
N ALA A 110 -2.63 -5.91 -5.59
CA ALA A 110 -2.99 -4.84 -4.65
C ALA A 110 -4.13 -3.93 -5.14
N ASN A 111 -4.23 -3.68 -6.45
CA ASN A 111 -5.30 -2.88 -7.06
C ASN A 111 -6.65 -3.62 -7.18
N GLN A 112 -6.74 -4.85 -6.71
CA GLN A 112 -7.94 -5.68 -6.66
C GLN A 112 -8.33 -6.03 -5.21
N ILE A 113 -7.74 -5.35 -4.24
CA ILE A 113 -7.91 -5.57 -2.81
C ILE A 113 -8.35 -4.26 -2.16
N GLY A 114 -9.48 -4.29 -1.45
CA GLY A 114 -9.95 -3.13 -0.70
C GLY A 114 -9.09 -2.85 0.51
N VAL A 115 -8.63 -1.61 0.67
CA VAL A 115 -7.80 -1.20 1.81
C VAL A 115 -8.46 -0.06 2.56
N THR A 116 -8.56 -0.17 3.89
CA THR A 116 -9.05 0.91 4.74
C THR A 116 -8.12 1.19 5.92
N LEU A 117 -8.05 2.44 6.34
CA LEU A 117 -7.46 2.88 7.61
C LEU A 117 -8.55 3.59 8.43
N ASP A 118 -8.86 3.06 9.63
CA ASP A 118 -9.93 3.59 10.50
C ASP A 118 -11.28 3.77 9.77
N GLY A 119 -11.59 2.86 8.84
CA GLY A 119 -12.81 2.91 8.02
C GLY A 119 -12.77 3.86 6.81
N ILE A 120 -11.66 4.56 6.58
CA ILE A 120 -11.44 5.42 5.42
C ILE A 120 -10.80 4.59 4.30
N PRO A 121 -11.34 4.58 3.08
CA PRO A 121 -10.71 3.90 1.96
C PRO A 121 -9.33 4.51 1.64
N ILE A 122 -8.33 3.65 1.40
CA ILE A 122 -6.98 4.03 0.98
C ILE A 122 -6.71 3.34 -0.36
N GLU A 123 -7.52 3.66 -1.37
CA GLU A 123 -7.55 2.87 -2.60
C GLU A 123 -6.85 3.53 -3.76
N THR A 124 -6.89 4.85 -3.88
CA THR A 124 -6.33 5.50 -5.05
C THR A 124 -5.28 6.51 -4.74
N PHE A 125 -4.16 6.38 -5.43
CA PHE A 125 -3.20 7.46 -5.56
C PHE A 125 -2.41 7.31 -6.87
N ASP A 126 -2.27 8.44 -7.60
CA ASP A 126 -1.54 8.54 -8.86
C ASP A 126 -1.97 7.49 -9.94
N THR A 127 -1.01 6.85 -10.58
CA THR A 127 -1.22 5.84 -11.62
C THR A 127 -1.45 4.43 -11.07
N ARG A 128 -1.31 4.23 -9.77
CA ARG A 128 -1.50 2.95 -9.09
C ARG A 128 -2.73 3.03 -8.20
N GLU A 129 -3.62 2.10 -8.36
CA GLU A 129 -4.72 1.88 -7.45
C GLU A 129 -4.22 0.98 -6.32
N GLY A 130 -4.74 1.12 -5.11
CA GLY A 130 -4.18 0.50 -3.93
C GLY A 130 -3.03 1.33 -3.32
N GLY A 131 -3.36 2.49 -2.77
CA GLY A 131 -2.38 3.45 -2.24
C GLY A 131 -1.45 2.87 -1.19
N PRO A 132 -0.17 3.25 -1.17
CA PRO A 132 0.80 2.75 -0.21
C PRO A 132 0.44 3.21 1.20
N ILE A 133 0.07 2.27 2.06
CA ILE A 133 -0.34 2.53 3.46
C ILE A 133 0.76 3.25 4.27
N THR A 134 2.01 3.15 3.86
CA THR A 134 3.16 3.86 4.45
C THR A 134 3.02 5.38 4.46
N ARG A 135 2.15 5.95 3.61
CA ARG A 135 1.87 7.38 3.59
C ARG A 135 0.86 7.81 4.68
N TYR A 136 0.14 6.87 5.26
CA TYR A 136 -1.02 7.17 6.11
C TYR A 136 -0.84 6.78 7.57
N VAL A 137 0.04 5.84 7.88
CA VAL A 137 0.25 5.42 9.26
C VAL A 137 1.67 4.88 9.48
N SER A 138 2.26 5.25 10.61
CA SER A 138 3.46 4.59 11.14
C SER A 138 3.07 3.30 11.86
N SER A 139 3.83 2.21 11.67
CA SER A 139 3.52 0.92 12.33
C SER A 139 3.49 1.01 13.85
N GLU A 140 4.22 1.94 14.45
CA GLU A 140 4.19 2.20 15.90
C GLU A 140 2.84 2.76 16.38
N ASN A 141 2.01 3.29 15.48
CA ASN A 141 0.67 3.80 15.78
C ASN A 141 -0.45 2.81 15.40
N LEU A 142 -0.14 1.62 14.92
CA LEU A 142 -1.13 0.59 14.61
C LEU A 142 -1.57 -0.17 15.87
N LEU A 143 -2.87 -0.41 15.96
CA LEU A 143 -3.52 -1.29 16.94
C LEU A 143 -3.60 -2.72 16.41
N ASP A 144 -4.12 -2.89 15.22
CA ASP A 144 -4.26 -4.17 14.54
C ASP A 144 -4.29 -4.00 13.02
N VAL A 145 -4.05 -5.10 12.32
CA VAL A 145 -4.30 -5.22 10.89
C VAL A 145 -5.09 -6.50 10.66
N THR A 146 -6.23 -6.40 10.00
CA THR A 146 -7.09 -7.55 9.69
C THR A 146 -7.17 -7.75 8.18
N VAL A 147 -6.94 -8.96 7.72
CA VAL A 147 -7.12 -9.39 6.33
C VAL A 147 -8.31 -10.32 6.26
N SER A 148 -9.26 -10.01 5.37
CA SER A 148 -10.34 -10.88 4.95
C SER A 148 -10.04 -11.34 3.53
N ALA A 149 -9.58 -12.58 3.37
CA ALA A 149 -9.19 -13.10 2.07
C ALA A 149 -10.41 -13.60 1.29
N GLY A 150 -10.45 -13.37 -0.02
CA GLY A 150 -11.52 -13.76 -0.94
C GLY A 150 -12.68 -12.76 -0.99
N SER A 151 -13.19 -12.30 0.11
CA SER A 151 -14.25 -11.29 0.15
C SER A 151 -14.09 -10.35 1.33
N GLY A 152 -14.29 -9.04 1.10
CA GLY A 152 -14.50 -8.08 2.17
C GLY A 152 -15.86 -8.23 2.83
N ASP A 153 -16.11 -7.49 3.91
CA ASP A 153 -17.44 -7.34 4.48
C ASP A 153 -18.28 -6.39 3.60
N VAL A 154 -19.59 -6.62 3.49
CA VAL A 154 -20.48 -5.72 2.73
C VAL A 154 -20.44 -4.27 3.25
N THR A 155 -20.08 -4.09 4.52
CA THR A 155 -19.97 -2.78 5.16
C THR A 155 -18.72 -2.01 4.74
N GLN A 156 -17.72 -2.69 4.15
CA GLN A 156 -16.46 -2.07 3.79
C GLN A 156 -16.61 -1.17 2.57
N PRO A 157 -16.23 0.12 2.66
CA PRO A 157 -16.19 1.01 1.50
C PRO A 157 -15.00 0.61 0.62
N SER A 158 -15.28 0.12 -0.60
CA SER A 158 -14.28 -0.23 -1.60
C SER A 158 -14.92 -0.46 -2.95
N TYR A 159 -14.28 0.00 -4.01
CA TYR A 159 -14.64 -0.30 -5.40
C TYR A 159 -13.62 -1.24 -6.09
N HIS A 160 -12.78 -1.92 -5.30
CA HIS A 160 -11.74 -2.84 -5.78
C HIS A 160 -11.63 -4.15 -4.97
N ALA A 161 -12.61 -4.54 -4.17
CA ALA A 161 -12.49 -5.66 -3.24
C ALA A 161 -12.79 -7.03 -3.89
N LEU A 162 -12.17 -7.38 -5.01
CA LEU A 162 -12.32 -8.69 -5.67
C LEU A 162 -11.65 -9.83 -4.91
N GLY A 163 -10.40 -9.63 -4.53
CA GLY A 163 -9.57 -10.65 -3.86
C GLY A 163 -9.63 -10.61 -2.34
N GLY A 164 -10.41 -9.68 -1.79
CA GLY A 164 -10.54 -9.50 -0.34
C GLY A 164 -10.33 -8.07 0.12
N ALA A 165 -10.07 -7.93 1.41
CA ALA A 165 -9.96 -6.62 2.05
C ALA A 165 -8.94 -6.62 3.19
N ILE A 166 -8.25 -5.48 3.33
CA ILE A 166 -7.32 -5.19 4.42
C ILE A 166 -7.85 -4.01 5.22
N ARG A 167 -7.95 -4.19 6.52
CA ARG A 167 -8.32 -3.12 7.45
C ARG A 167 -7.18 -2.86 8.41
N TYR A 168 -6.65 -1.64 8.36
CA TYR A 168 -5.72 -1.11 9.34
C TYR A 168 -6.48 -0.31 10.38
N THR A 169 -6.19 -0.57 11.65
CA THR A 169 -6.75 0.18 12.77
C THR A 169 -5.62 0.86 13.52
N SER A 170 -5.73 2.17 13.74
CA SER A 170 -4.71 2.91 14.46
C SER A 170 -5.02 2.99 15.96
N LEU A 171 -3.96 3.12 16.78
CA LEU A 171 -4.08 3.33 18.21
C LEU A 171 -4.85 4.63 18.51
N PRO A 172 -5.85 4.60 19.40
CA PRO A 172 -6.47 5.82 19.90
C PRO A 172 -5.50 6.60 20.82
N PRO A 173 -5.83 7.86 21.16
CA PRO A 173 -5.19 8.55 22.30
C PRO A 173 -5.33 7.72 23.57
N LYS A 174 -4.27 7.68 24.38
CA LYS A 174 -4.23 6.85 25.57
C LYS A 174 -5.11 7.39 26.70
N GLY A 175 -5.11 8.72 26.88
CA GLY A 175 -5.81 9.36 27.99
C GLY A 175 -5.26 8.99 29.36
N GLY A 176 -6.13 9.10 30.39
CA GLY A 176 -5.80 8.81 31.79
C GLY A 176 -5.29 10.04 32.55
N ASP A 177 -4.61 9.83 33.67
CA ASP A 177 -4.24 10.93 34.59
C ASP A 177 -2.89 11.59 34.28
N THR A 178 -2.06 10.95 33.44
CA THR A 178 -0.68 11.39 33.22
C THR A 178 -0.31 11.41 31.74
N TRP A 179 0.64 12.27 31.40
CA TRP A 179 1.31 12.23 30.11
C TRP A 179 2.01 10.88 29.92
N SER A 180 1.96 10.37 28.71
CA SER A 180 2.72 9.20 28.32
C SER A 180 3.29 9.38 26.92
N GLY A 181 4.30 8.60 26.57
CA GLY A 181 4.90 8.73 25.25
C GLY A 181 5.80 7.57 24.87
N ASN A 182 6.21 7.60 23.63
CA ASN A 182 7.17 6.67 23.04
C ASN A 182 8.19 7.43 22.21
N LEU A 183 9.47 7.19 22.47
CA LEU A 183 10.59 7.66 21.68
C LEU A 183 11.30 6.46 21.09
N THR A 184 11.58 6.47 19.79
CA THR A 184 12.32 5.37 19.15
C THR A 184 13.36 5.94 18.21
N GLN A 185 14.58 5.40 18.28
CA GLN A 185 15.66 5.64 17.36
C GLN A 185 16.13 4.32 16.76
N THR A 186 16.15 4.23 15.44
CA THR A 186 16.67 3.08 14.69
C THR A 186 17.79 3.54 13.79
N ILE A 187 18.87 2.77 13.73
CA ILE A 187 19.98 2.94 12.79
C ILE A 187 20.33 1.58 12.19
N GLY A 188 20.86 1.53 10.99
CA GLY A 188 21.20 0.25 10.37
C GLY A 188 21.88 0.34 9.03
N SER A 189 21.83 -0.76 8.29
CA SER A 189 22.37 -0.90 6.94
C SER A 189 21.86 0.19 6.01
N ASP A 190 22.60 0.47 4.96
CA ASP A 190 22.31 1.45 3.92
C ASP A 190 22.07 2.86 4.50
N ASP A 191 22.91 3.25 5.47
CA ASP A 191 22.84 4.54 6.17
C ASP A 191 21.44 4.86 6.75
N LEU A 192 20.65 3.80 7.09
CA LEU A 192 19.34 4.00 7.66
C LEU A 192 19.40 4.72 8.99
N VAL A 193 18.64 5.79 9.09
CA VAL A 193 18.36 6.53 10.32
C VAL A 193 16.88 6.82 10.39
N ARG A 194 16.21 6.29 11.44
CA ARG A 194 14.80 6.56 11.73
C ARG A 194 14.64 7.09 13.15
N SER A 195 13.92 8.18 13.27
CA SER A 195 13.49 8.74 14.57
C SER A 195 11.97 8.77 14.61
N PHE A 196 11.39 8.35 15.71
CA PHE A 196 9.95 8.40 15.97
C PHE A 196 9.70 8.97 17.37
N VAL A 197 8.66 9.78 17.49
CA VAL A 197 8.14 10.30 18.75
C VAL A 197 6.62 10.25 18.74
N ARG A 198 6.04 9.80 19.83
CA ARG A 198 4.62 9.94 20.14
C ARG A 198 4.46 10.47 21.56
N LEU A 199 3.55 11.43 21.72
CA LEU A 199 3.18 12.02 22.99
C LEU A 199 1.67 12.00 23.14
N ASP A 200 1.18 11.34 24.19
CA ASP A 200 -0.22 11.25 24.55
C ASP A 200 -0.52 12.16 25.75
N THR A 201 -1.58 12.96 25.67
CA THR A 201 -2.03 13.80 26.79
C THR A 201 -2.79 12.96 27.80
N PRO A 202 -2.82 13.39 29.08
CA PRO A 202 -3.87 12.95 29.99
C PRO A 202 -5.24 13.42 29.46
N ASP A 203 -6.32 12.94 30.09
CA ASP A 203 -7.63 13.51 29.90
C ASP A 203 -7.60 14.99 30.34
N TRP A 204 -8.10 15.88 29.51
CA TRP A 204 -7.96 17.33 29.78
C TRP A 204 -8.75 17.78 31.02
N TRP A 205 -9.76 17.01 31.37
CA TRP A 205 -10.53 17.04 32.63
C TRP A 205 -11.15 15.66 32.82
N ASP A 206 -11.68 15.36 34.00
CA ASP A 206 -12.32 14.08 34.30
C ASP A 206 -13.45 13.76 33.31
N GLY A 207 -13.28 12.65 32.54
CA GLY A 207 -14.15 12.29 31.41
C GLY A 207 -14.02 13.22 30.17
N GLY A 208 -13.01 14.07 30.13
CA GLY A 208 -12.71 14.97 29.01
C GLY A 208 -12.01 14.30 27.86
N PRO A 209 -11.71 15.06 26.77
CA PRO A 209 -10.99 14.53 25.64
C PRO A 209 -9.53 14.28 25.97
N SER A 210 -8.94 13.29 25.31
CA SER A 210 -7.49 13.07 25.24
C SER A 210 -7.00 13.19 23.80
N ALA A 211 -5.70 13.42 23.64
CA ALA A 211 -5.09 13.60 22.33
C ALA A 211 -3.72 12.91 22.27
N TYR A 212 -3.28 12.60 21.06
CA TYR A 212 -1.88 12.36 20.79
C TYR A 212 -1.37 13.15 19.60
N ILE A 213 -0.07 13.37 19.58
CA ILE A 213 0.69 13.77 18.42
C ILE A 213 1.84 12.78 18.23
N SER A 214 2.15 12.44 16.99
CA SER A 214 3.34 11.67 16.65
C SER A 214 4.03 12.22 15.42
N ALA A 215 5.34 12.04 15.36
CA ALA A 215 6.14 12.42 14.22
C ALA A 215 7.24 11.37 13.99
N SER A 216 7.53 11.08 12.73
CA SER A 216 8.67 10.27 12.36
C SER A 216 9.41 10.85 11.17
N ARG A 217 10.71 10.60 11.14
CA ARG A 217 11.56 10.79 9.97
C ARG A 217 12.34 9.52 9.72
N THR A 218 12.25 9.00 8.51
CA THR A 218 13.03 7.88 8.03
C THR A 218 13.86 8.35 6.83
N GLN A 219 15.13 8.03 6.82
CA GLN A 219 16.00 8.18 5.65
C GLN A 219 16.95 7.00 5.59
N GLY A 220 17.26 6.56 4.38
CA GLY A 220 18.20 5.47 4.12
C GLY A 220 18.67 5.49 2.67
N GLY A 221 19.79 4.87 2.40
CA GLY A 221 20.27 4.61 1.05
C GLY A 221 19.41 3.55 0.36
N VAL A 222 19.69 3.36 -0.90
CA VAL A 222 19.20 2.21 -1.68
C VAL A 222 20.37 1.24 -1.81
N TRP A 223 20.15 0.02 -1.39
CA TRP A 223 21.22 -1.00 -1.30
C TRP A 223 21.89 -1.32 -2.65
N ASP A 224 21.16 -1.17 -3.75
CA ASP A 224 21.65 -1.42 -5.12
C ASP A 224 22.01 -0.12 -5.87
N MET A 225 22.00 1.04 -5.19
CA MET A 225 22.31 2.33 -5.80
C MET A 225 22.82 3.35 -4.75
N GLU A 226 24.08 3.32 -4.47
CA GLU A 226 24.77 4.39 -3.76
C GLU A 226 25.10 5.54 -4.74
N PRO A 227 24.85 6.81 -4.46
CA PRO A 227 24.52 7.43 -3.18
C PRO A 227 23.05 7.91 -3.05
N ALA A 228 22.09 7.27 -3.71
CA ALA A 228 20.67 7.66 -3.63
C ALA A 228 20.17 7.54 -2.19
N THR A 229 19.48 8.58 -1.69
CA THR A 229 18.94 8.61 -0.32
C THR A 229 17.43 8.85 -0.36
N GLN A 230 16.68 7.87 0.04
CA GLN A 230 15.23 7.94 0.22
C GLN A 230 14.86 8.64 1.53
N LYS A 231 13.76 9.38 1.57
CA LYS A 231 13.31 10.12 2.77
C LYS A 231 11.80 10.09 2.90
N SER A 232 11.34 9.94 4.15
CA SER A 232 9.93 10.09 4.51
C SER A 232 9.81 10.84 5.84
N ASP A 233 9.03 11.91 5.85
CA ASP A 233 8.61 12.65 7.04
C ASP A 233 7.10 12.39 7.22
N HIS A 234 6.69 11.87 8.39
CA HIS A 234 5.32 11.53 8.66
C HIS A 234 4.87 12.14 9.99
N PHE A 235 3.65 12.65 10.03
CA PHE A 235 3.04 13.27 11.22
C PHE A 235 1.60 12.78 11.37
N GLU A 236 1.20 12.43 12.60
CA GLU A 236 -0.17 12.09 12.94
C GLU A 236 -0.60 12.83 14.21
N ALA A 237 -1.86 13.24 14.25
CA ALA A 237 -2.50 13.80 15.45
C ALA A 237 -3.92 13.29 15.55
N LYS A 238 -4.36 12.92 16.76
CA LYS A 238 -5.76 12.57 17.04
C LYS A 238 -6.21 13.20 18.34
N ILE A 239 -7.47 13.62 18.36
CA ILE A 239 -8.19 14.06 19.55
C ILE A 239 -9.44 13.20 19.65
N ARG A 240 -9.67 12.58 20.77
CA ARG A 240 -10.84 11.75 21.03
C ARG A 240 -11.57 12.20 22.29
N GLN A 241 -12.87 12.42 22.18
CA GLN A 241 -13.79 12.55 23.28
C GLN A 241 -14.67 11.29 23.33
N ALA A 242 -14.72 10.63 24.46
CA ALA A 242 -15.63 9.53 24.73
C ALA A 242 -16.59 9.91 25.87
N TRP A 243 -17.80 9.38 25.82
CA TRP A 243 -18.84 9.48 26.84
C TRP A 243 -19.72 8.22 26.79
N ASP A 244 -20.63 8.05 27.72
CA ASP A 244 -21.44 6.80 27.85
C ASP A 244 -22.23 6.45 26.56
N ALA A 245 -22.66 7.46 25.83
CA ALA A 245 -23.46 7.29 24.61
C ALA A 245 -22.62 7.24 23.31
N GLY A 246 -21.28 7.22 23.40
CA GLY A 246 -20.45 7.11 22.19
C GLY A 246 -19.10 7.79 22.25
N SER A 247 -18.53 8.05 21.09
CA SER A 247 -17.25 8.76 20.95
C SER A 247 -17.19 9.60 19.69
N LEU A 248 -16.33 10.62 19.71
CA LEU A 248 -15.98 11.44 18.57
C LEU A 248 -14.45 11.55 18.48
N THR A 249 -13.90 11.26 17.32
CA THR A 249 -12.46 11.31 17.05
C THR A 249 -12.18 12.19 15.85
N LEU A 250 -11.37 13.24 16.04
CA LEU A 250 -10.80 14.05 14.98
C LEU A 250 -9.37 13.60 14.73
N GLY A 251 -9.03 13.25 13.51
CA GLY A 251 -7.71 12.81 13.07
C GLY A 251 -7.11 13.71 12.01
N TRP A 252 -5.79 13.87 12.05
CA TRP A 252 -5.03 14.52 10.97
C TRP A 252 -3.73 13.77 10.73
N ILE A 253 -3.45 13.49 9.45
CA ILE A 253 -2.25 12.83 8.97
C ILE A 253 -1.60 13.76 7.95
N TYR A 254 -0.28 13.86 8.01
CA TYR A 254 0.55 14.55 7.02
C TYR A 254 1.76 13.70 6.69
N ASN A 255 2.01 13.50 5.40
CA ASN A 255 3.17 12.78 4.90
C ASN A 255 3.90 13.63 3.86
N ASN A 256 5.23 13.59 3.89
CA ASN A 256 6.09 14.22 2.89
C ASN A 256 7.24 13.27 2.57
N ARG A 257 7.28 12.78 1.36
CA ARG A 257 8.20 11.76 0.89
C ARG A 257 8.99 12.24 -0.30
N LYS A 258 10.23 11.81 -0.37
CA LYS A 258 11.13 11.99 -1.49
C LYS A 258 11.93 10.72 -1.69
N ASP A 259 11.87 10.17 -2.88
CA ASP A 259 12.63 9.00 -3.27
C ASP A 259 13.29 9.19 -4.64
N TYR A 260 14.26 8.35 -4.93
CA TYR A 260 14.85 8.18 -6.24
C TYR A 260 14.38 6.84 -6.81
N ASP A 261 14.21 6.78 -8.12
CA ASP A 261 13.97 5.51 -8.79
C ASP A 261 15.18 4.58 -8.62
N VAL A 262 14.94 3.30 -8.64
CA VAL A 262 15.94 2.25 -8.49
C VAL A 262 16.02 1.42 -9.78
N GLN A 263 17.09 0.63 -9.92
CA GLN A 263 17.27 -0.28 -11.04
C GLN A 263 16.09 -1.25 -11.17
N SER A 264 15.80 -1.68 -12.39
CA SER A 264 14.89 -2.78 -12.68
C SER A 264 15.65 -3.96 -13.27
N TYR A 265 15.11 -5.17 -13.08
CA TYR A 265 15.76 -6.41 -13.43
C TYR A 265 14.88 -7.27 -14.34
N ASN A 266 15.51 -8.20 -15.06
CA ASN A 266 14.87 -9.32 -15.74
C ASN A 266 14.70 -10.50 -14.77
N SER A 267 13.96 -11.52 -15.14
CA SER A 267 13.72 -12.71 -14.30
C SER A 267 14.99 -13.52 -13.98
N ASP A 268 16.04 -13.37 -14.79
CA ASP A 268 17.36 -14.00 -14.57
C ASP A 268 18.28 -13.17 -13.65
N GLY A 269 17.79 -12.04 -13.11
CA GLY A 269 18.55 -11.13 -12.27
C GLY A 269 19.48 -10.18 -13.02
N SER A 270 19.52 -10.22 -14.35
CA SER A 270 20.24 -9.21 -15.13
C SER A 270 19.50 -7.88 -15.13
N VAL A 271 20.26 -6.77 -15.17
CA VAL A 271 19.67 -5.41 -15.18
C VAL A 271 18.90 -5.19 -16.48
N SER A 272 17.63 -4.79 -16.36
CA SER A 272 16.78 -4.42 -17.50
C SER A 272 16.73 -2.90 -17.71
N TRP A 273 16.83 -2.12 -16.64
CA TRP A 273 16.96 -0.67 -16.68
C TRP A 273 18.05 -0.22 -15.72
N ASP A 274 19.15 0.30 -16.29
CA ASP A 274 20.39 0.65 -15.59
C ASP A 274 20.42 2.15 -15.30
N LEU A 275 20.24 2.51 -14.04
CA LEU A 275 20.46 3.86 -13.53
C LEU A 275 21.90 3.94 -13.00
N HIS A 276 22.76 4.69 -13.66
CA HIS A 276 24.16 4.75 -13.28
C HIS A 276 24.47 5.87 -12.27
N GLU A 277 25.59 5.70 -11.56
CA GLU A 277 26.00 6.59 -10.45
C GLU A 277 26.97 7.69 -10.88
N ARG A 278 27.56 7.61 -12.07
CA ARG A 278 28.61 8.51 -12.52
C ARG A 278 28.19 9.36 -13.69
N ILE A 279 28.37 10.67 -13.56
CA ILE A 279 28.24 11.61 -14.67
C ILE A 279 29.40 11.44 -15.63
N THR A 280 29.09 11.21 -16.89
CA THR A 280 30.06 10.94 -17.96
C THR A 280 30.43 12.20 -18.77
N GLY A 281 29.58 13.21 -18.76
CA GLY A 281 29.62 14.40 -19.61
C GLY A 281 29.00 14.15 -20.99
N ASN A 282 28.42 12.97 -21.24
CA ASN A 282 27.66 12.67 -22.44
C ASN A 282 26.16 12.76 -22.10
N PRO A 283 25.42 13.76 -22.66
CA PRO A 283 24.00 13.93 -22.36
C PRO A 283 23.11 12.72 -22.71
N GLU A 284 23.49 11.91 -23.69
CA GLU A 284 22.76 10.68 -24.05
C GLU A 284 22.84 9.64 -22.95
N VAL A 285 23.95 9.58 -22.24
CA VAL A 285 24.18 8.63 -21.14
C VAL A 285 23.70 9.23 -19.83
N ASP A 286 24.05 10.48 -19.57
CA ASP A 286 23.77 11.16 -18.28
C ASP A 286 22.27 11.36 -18.00
N ALA A 287 21.41 11.19 -19.03
CA ALA A 287 19.97 11.18 -18.84
C ALA A 287 19.49 10.01 -17.94
N GLU A 288 20.25 8.93 -17.85
CA GLU A 288 19.99 7.78 -16.98
C GLU A 288 20.81 7.82 -15.67
N HIS A 289 21.43 8.97 -15.36
CA HIS A 289 22.04 9.13 -14.04
C HIS A 289 20.97 9.18 -12.95
N TYR A 290 21.15 8.45 -11.83
CA TYR A 290 20.14 8.28 -10.79
C TYR A 290 19.56 9.63 -10.27
N SER A 291 20.34 10.69 -10.19
CA SER A 291 19.86 11.99 -9.71
C SER A 291 18.85 12.67 -10.62
N GLU A 292 18.74 12.24 -11.86
CA GLU A 292 17.74 12.70 -12.81
C GLU A 292 16.36 12.07 -12.59
N TRP A 293 16.27 10.98 -11.81
CA TRP A 293 15.08 10.18 -11.57
C TRP A 293 14.65 10.30 -10.12
N GLN A 294 13.73 11.18 -9.85
CA GLN A 294 13.31 11.52 -8.50
C GLN A 294 11.80 11.70 -8.42
N ASN A 295 11.24 11.23 -7.31
CA ASN A 295 9.84 11.38 -6.99
C ASN A 295 9.66 12.12 -5.66
N GLY A 296 8.56 12.84 -5.54
CA GLY A 296 8.14 13.46 -4.29
C GLY A 296 6.65 13.37 -4.12
N ARG A 297 6.20 13.09 -2.89
CA ARG A 297 4.78 12.99 -2.54
C ARG A 297 4.53 13.75 -1.25
N ARG A 298 3.42 14.46 -1.21
CA ARG A 298 2.94 15.17 -0.04
C ARG A 298 1.45 14.98 0.07
N ASP A 299 1.02 14.33 1.14
CA ASP A 299 -0.35 13.98 1.41
C ASP A 299 -0.81 14.60 2.73
N SER A 300 -2.06 15.01 2.81
CA SER A 300 -2.70 15.49 4.04
C SER A 300 -4.11 14.97 4.11
N LEU A 301 -4.43 14.19 5.14
CA LEU A 301 -5.75 13.59 5.38
C LEU A 301 -6.30 14.11 6.70
N LEU A 302 -7.47 14.76 6.65
CA LEU A 302 -8.27 15.15 7.80
C LEU A 302 -9.47 14.21 7.90
N SER A 303 -9.78 13.71 9.09
CA SER A 303 -10.90 12.80 9.32
C SER A 303 -11.68 13.14 10.59
N LEU A 304 -12.98 12.85 10.56
CA LEU A 304 -13.86 12.93 11.71
C LEU A 304 -14.66 11.64 11.79
N HIS A 305 -14.45 10.88 12.85
CA HIS A 305 -15.14 9.62 13.11
C HIS A 305 -16.01 9.74 14.35
N GLY A 306 -17.23 9.22 14.30
CA GLY A 306 -18.15 9.20 15.41
C GLY A 306 -18.92 7.90 15.52
N ASP A 307 -19.04 7.41 16.78
CA ASP A 307 -19.88 6.29 17.19
C ASP A 307 -20.85 6.75 18.25
N PHE A 308 -22.14 6.52 18.05
CA PHE A 308 -23.19 6.96 18.95
C PHE A 308 -24.19 5.86 19.23
N LEU A 309 -24.61 5.74 20.49
CA LEU A 309 -25.70 4.91 20.92
C LEU A 309 -26.88 5.82 21.29
N PHE A 310 -27.96 5.78 20.51
CA PHE A 310 -29.18 6.53 20.85
C PHE A 310 -29.97 5.87 21.99
N ASN A 311 -29.84 4.55 22.10
CA ASN A 311 -30.31 3.72 23.18
C ASN A 311 -29.57 2.36 23.11
N ASP A 312 -29.93 1.42 24.02
CA ASP A 312 -29.28 0.10 24.09
C ASP A 312 -29.40 -0.75 22.81
N ALA A 313 -30.30 -0.35 21.88
CA ALA A 313 -30.57 -1.11 20.65
C ALA A 313 -30.15 -0.37 19.37
N ILE A 314 -30.06 0.94 19.37
CA ILE A 314 -29.83 1.73 18.14
C ILE A 314 -28.49 2.43 18.19
N GLY A 315 -27.60 2.03 17.29
CA GLY A 315 -26.31 2.65 17.06
C GLY A 315 -26.28 3.46 15.76
N PHE A 316 -25.42 4.47 15.72
CA PHE A 316 -25.11 5.26 14.55
C PHE A 316 -23.62 5.50 14.47
N THR A 317 -23.03 5.21 13.31
CA THR A 317 -21.62 5.50 13.02
C THR A 317 -21.51 6.40 11.80
N PHE A 318 -20.53 7.28 11.83
CA PHE A 318 -20.13 8.02 10.62
C PHE A 318 -18.63 8.25 10.59
N THR A 319 -18.07 8.35 9.38
CA THR A 319 -16.70 8.79 9.14
C THR A 319 -16.71 9.76 7.96
N GLY A 320 -16.36 11.01 8.19
CA GLY A 320 -16.13 12.01 7.16
C GLY A 320 -14.64 12.25 6.97
N TYR A 321 -14.19 12.47 5.74
CA TYR A 321 -12.79 12.74 5.44
C TYR A 321 -12.60 13.71 4.28
N TYR A 322 -11.48 14.42 4.34
CA TYR A 322 -10.96 15.25 3.26
C TYR A 322 -9.45 15.01 3.13
N GLU A 323 -9.00 14.77 1.92
CA GLU A 323 -7.61 14.52 1.60
C GLU A 323 -7.16 15.43 0.46
N ASN A 324 -5.97 16.02 0.63
CA ASN A 324 -5.28 16.78 -0.40
C ASN A 324 -3.96 16.10 -0.72
N LYS A 325 -3.69 15.86 -2.00
CA LYS A 325 -2.52 15.16 -2.51
C LYS A 325 -1.74 16.04 -3.47
N HIS A 326 -0.42 16.01 -3.34
CA HIS A 326 0.51 16.61 -4.29
C HIS A 326 1.67 15.68 -4.56
N GLY A 327 2.10 15.62 -5.80
CA GLY A 327 3.26 14.84 -6.18
C GLY A 327 3.99 15.45 -7.35
N TYR A 328 5.23 15.04 -7.48
CA TYR A 328 6.01 15.29 -8.68
C TYR A 328 6.89 14.06 -8.97
N GLY A 329 7.24 13.89 -10.24
CA GLY A 329 8.28 13.01 -10.71
C GLY A 329 9.15 13.74 -11.70
N VAL A 330 10.44 13.49 -11.72
CA VAL A 330 11.35 13.98 -12.75
C VAL A 330 12.07 12.79 -13.39
N GLY A 331 12.44 12.93 -14.65
CA GLY A 331 13.20 11.90 -15.38
C GLY A 331 14.03 12.54 -16.48
N GLY A 332 15.29 12.15 -16.58
CA GLY A 332 16.16 12.55 -17.67
C GLY A 332 15.62 12.02 -19.02
N THR A 333 15.86 12.76 -20.08
CA THR A 333 15.51 12.32 -21.45
C THR A 333 16.70 12.59 -22.36
N PRO A 334 17.24 11.55 -23.02
CA PRO A 334 18.34 11.69 -23.94
C PRO A 334 18.02 12.66 -25.09
N PRO A 335 19.01 13.42 -25.60
CA PRO A 335 18.83 14.33 -26.72
C PRO A 335 18.24 13.67 -27.96
N SER A 336 18.63 12.44 -28.29
CA SER A 336 18.09 11.66 -29.41
C SER A 336 16.59 11.41 -29.27
N THR A 337 16.15 10.96 -28.09
CA THR A 337 14.74 10.72 -27.77
C THR A 337 13.92 12.01 -27.83
N ALA A 338 14.40 13.08 -27.21
CA ALA A 338 13.74 14.38 -27.22
C ALA A 338 13.59 14.95 -28.66
N THR A 339 14.59 14.72 -29.51
CA THR A 339 14.56 15.10 -30.93
C THR A 339 13.48 14.33 -31.69
N GLY A 340 13.39 13.02 -31.48
CA GLY A 340 12.35 12.17 -32.08
C GLY A 340 10.94 12.66 -31.71
N LEU A 341 10.70 12.82 -30.43
CA LEU A 341 9.41 13.30 -29.88
C LEU A 341 8.98 14.66 -30.47
N TYR A 342 9.92 15.61 -30.60
CA TYR A 342 9.63 16.90 -31.22
C TYR A 342 9.28 16.77 -32.68
N ASN A 343 10.04 15.98 -33.43
CA ASN A 343 9.82 15.79 -34.87
C ASN A 343 8.47 15.12 -35.13
N ASP A 344 8.07 14.15 -34.33
CA ASP A 344 6.76 13.48 -34.40
C ASP A 344 5.62 14.47 -34.13
N ALA A 345 5.77 15.31 -33.13
CA ALA A 345 4.78 16.33 -32.81
C ALA A 345 4.59 17.36 -33.94
N ILE A 346 5.68 17.78 -34.60
CA ILE A 346 5.63 18.69 -35.75
C ILE A 346 5.05 17.98 -37.00
N ALA A 347 5.39 16.71 -37.21
CA ALA A 347 4.84 15.91 -38.31
C ALA A 347 3.33 15.68 -38.13
N GLY A 348 2.86 15.40 -36.93
CA GLY A 348 1.44 15.20 -36.60
C GLY A 348 0.60 16.48 -36.75
N THR A 349 1.14 17.64 -36.37
CA THR A 349 0.46 18.93 -36.48
C THR A 349 1.44 20.00 -37.01
N PRO A 350 1.58 20.18 -38.31
CA PRO A 350 2.49 21.17 -38.87
C PRO A 350 2.15 22.60 -38.46
N GLY A 351 3.17 23.36 -38.07
CA GLY A 351 3.03 24.78 -37.72
C GLY A 351 2.61 25.01 -36.28
N ARG A 352 2.81 24.06 -35.36
CA ARG A 352 2.60 24.23 -33.93
C ARG A 352 3.39 25.39 -33.36
N THR A 353 2.75 26.14 -32.48
CA THR A 353 3.35 27.29 -31.76
C THR A 353 3.36 27.12 -30.25
N ASP A 354 2.79 26.02 -29.77
CA ASP A 354 2.65 25.65 -28.34
C ASP A 354 3.80 24.78 -27.82
N ILE A 355 4.80 24.49 -28.67
CA ILE A 355 6.02 23.71 -28.33
C ILE A 355 7.26 24.44 -28.84
N ALA A 356 8.40 24.22 -28.19
CA ALA A 356 9.67 24.81 -28.62
C ALA A 356 10.90 24.01 -28.17
N ILE A 357 11.92 24.02 -28.99
CA ILE A 357 13.29 23.66 -28.61
C ILE A 357 14.07 24.95 -28.44
N ASN A 358 14.58 25.19 -27.23
CA ASN A 358 15.33 26.41 -26.88
C ASN A 358 16.85 26.20 -26.82
N ASP A 359 17.33 24.97 -26.99
CA ASP A 359 18.76 24.63 -26.97
C ASP A 359 19.40 24.71 -28.36
N PRO A 360 20.75 24.74 -28.43
CA PRO A 360 21.47 24.64 -29.70
C PRO A 360 21.02 23.42 -30.49
N GLN A 361 20.56 23.65 -31.69
CA GLN A 361 20.01 22.61 -32.57
C GLN A 361 20.98 22.31 -33.71
N ILE A 362 21.11 21.03 -34.05
CA ILE A 362 21.70 20.60 -35.28
C ILE A 362 20.54 20.37 -36.24
N VAL A 363 20.53 21.11 -37.35
CA VAL A 363 19.49 21.01 -38.37
C VAL A 363 20.10 20.48 -39.68
N ASP A 364 19.30 19.76 -40.47
CA ASP A 364 19.67 19.31 -41.81
C ASP A 364 19.52 20.44 -42.84
N ALA A 365 19.85 20.15 -44.10
CA ALA A 365 19.74 21.10 -45.18
C ALA A 365 18.28 21.50 -45.52
N ALA A 366 17.30 20.76 -45.06
CA ALA A 366 15.87 21.04 -45.19
C ALA A 366 15.32 21.84 -44.00
N GLY A 367 16.12 22.04 -42.93
CA GLY A 367 15.75 22.75 -41.73
C GLY A 367 15.09 21.87 -40.66
N ASN A 368 15.10 20.55 -40.80
CA ASN A 368 14.61 19.65 -39.77
C ASN A 368 15.63 19.54 -38.63
N VAL A 369 15.16 19.50 -37.41
CA VAL A 369 16.01 19.26 -36.24
C VAL A 369 16.52 17.83 -36.24
N THR A 370 17.83 17.66 -36.34
CA THR A 370 18.50 16.35 -36.36
C THR A 370 19.06 15.96 -35.01
N SER A 371 19.31 16.93 -34.10
CA SER A 371 19.71 16.70 -32.73
C SER A 371 19.41 17.91 -31.88
N ILE A 372 18.94 17.68 -30.66
CA ILE A 372 18.97 18.62 -29.55
C ILE A 372 20.34 18.43 -28.88
N GLY A 373 21.12 19.48 -28.69
CA GLY A 373 22.52 19.36 -28.26
C GLY A 373 22.73 19.07 -26.78
N ALA A 374 21.64 19.03 -25.98
CA ALA A 374 21.71 18.88 -24.54
C ALA A 374 20.65 17.88 -24.05
N MET A 375 20.89 17.31 -22.86
CA MET A 375 19.87 16.54 -22.16
C MET A 375 18.66 17.41 -21.84
N THR A 376 17.47 16.80 -21.91
CA THR A 376 16.21 17.40 -21.50
C THR A 376 15.63 16.65 -20.31
N ARG A 377 14.63 17.23 -19.64
CA ARG A 377 14.02 16.56 -18.48
C ARG A 377 12.51 16.63 -18.54
N ARG A 378 11.88 15.46 -18.39
CA ARG A 378 10.46 15.41 -18.15
C ARG A 378 10.18 15.75 -16.69
N GLU A 379 9.08 16.44 -16.45
CA GLU A 379 8.53 16.66 -15.11
C GLU A 379 7.10 16.15 -15.10
N GLU A 380 6.76 15.33 -14.15
CA GLU A 380 5.40 14.96 -13.86
C GLU A 380 4.92 15.74 -12.65
N ILE A 381 3.83 16.47 -12.79
CA ILE A 381 3.18 17.18 -11.69
C ILE A 381 1.81 16.55 -11.52
N MET A 382 1.48 16.17 -10.30
CA MET A 382 0.20 15.57 -10.01
C MET A 382 -0.36 16.11 -8.70
N GLY A 383 -1.68 16.09 -8.57
CA GLY A 383 -2.34 16.49 -7.35
C GLY A 383 -3.84 16.31 -7.44
N GLY A 384 -4.50 16.36 -6.29
CA GLY A 384 -5.94 16.24 -6.25
C GLY A 384 -6.51 16.40 -4.87
N ASP A 385 -7.80 16.58 -4.86
CA ASP A 385 -8.63 16.69 -3.65
C ASP A 385 -9.64 15.56 -3.63
N ARG A 386 -9.69 14.85 -2.50
CA ARG A 386 -10.63 13.76 -2.26
C ARG A 386 -11.43 14.03 -1.00
N TYR A 387 -12.73 13.87 -1.07
CA TYR A 387 -13.59 13.94 0.10
C TYR A 387 -14.67 12.87 0.05
N GLY A 388 -15.04 12.39 1.22
CA GLY A 388 -16.07 11.37 1.30
C GLY A 388 -16.62 11.21 2.71
N ALA A 389 -17.65 10.38 2.80
CA ALA A 389 -18.25 10.00 4.06
C ALA A 389 -18.83 8.59 4.00
N THR A 390 -18.63 7.84 5.08
CA THR A 390 -19.36 6.61 5.38
C THR A 390 -20.33 6.84 6.51
N THR A 391 -21.47 6.16 6.50
CA THR A 391 -22.44 6.24 7.59
C THR A 391 -23.18 4.91 7.72
N ALA A 392 -23.54 4.54 8.96
CA ALA A 392 -24.36 3.37 9.21
C ALA A 392 -25.31 3.59 10.40
N VAL A 393 -26.47 2.97 10.31
CA VAL A 393 -27.41 2.80 11.42
C VAL A 393 -27.52 1.32 11.71
N SER A 394 -27.33 0.93 12.95
CA SER A 394 -27.52 -0.43 13.43
C SER A 394 -28.67 -0.53 14.42
N TRP A 395 -29.40 -1.62 14.33
CA TRP A 395 -30.38 -2.02 15.32
C TRP A 395 -30.01 -3.39 15.85
N GLU A 396 -29.67 -3.44 17.13
CA GLU A 396 -29.21 -4.67 17.80
C GLU A 396 -30.18 -5.10 18.89
N THR A 397 -30.48 -6.38 18.90
CA THR A 397 -31.24 -7.08 19.93
C THR A 397 -30.40 -8.25 20.43
N GLU A 398 -30.91 -9.02 21.39
CA GLU A 398 -30.21 -10.18 21.95
C GLU A 398 -29.72 -11.17 20.87
N HIS A 399 -30.52 -11.40 19.83
CA HIS A 399 -30.26 -12.43 18.82
C HIS A 399 -30.09 -11.90 17.40
N ASN A 400 -30.19 -10.59 17.19
CA ASN A 400 -30.14 -10.01 15.86
C ASN A 400 -29.43 -8.65 15.88
N LYS A 401 -28.56 -8.46 14.88
CA LYS A 401 -28.00 -7.14 14.56
C LYS A 401 -28.27 -6.83 13.09
N PHE A 402 -29.16 -5.88 12.86
CA PHE A 402 -29.47 -5.34 11.54
C PHE A 402 -28.74 -4.04 11.31
N GLU A 403 -28.13 -3.85 10.13
CA GLU A 403 -27.36 -2.67 9.79
C GLU A 403 -27.65 -2.20 8.36
N VAL A 404 -27.78 -0.91 8.16
CA VAL A 404 -27.90 -0.26 6.86
C VAL A 404 -26.90 0.88 6.82
N GLY A 405 -26.15 0.98 5.74
CA GLY A 405 -25.18 2.06 5.60
C GLY A 405 -24.94 2.50 4.17
N ALA A 406 -24.18 3.57 4.06
CA ALA A 406 -23.84 4.20 2.79
C ALA A 406 -22.41 4.74 2.80
N TRP A 407 -21.82 4.81 1.62
CA TRP A 407 -20.58 5.52 1.36
C TRP A 407 -20.74 6.38 0.12
N TYR A 408 -20.22 7.61 0.22
CA TYR A 408 -20.07 8.55 -0.88
C TYR A 408 -18.66 9.08 -0.92
N GLU A 409 -18.06 9.14 -2.11
CA GLU A 409 -16.75 9.76 -2.34
C GLU A 409 -16.75 10.53 -3.65
N ASN A 410 -16.01 11.64 -3.65
CA ASN A 410 -15.61 12.35 -4.86
C ASN A 410 -14.11 12.59 -4.81
N TYR A 411 -13.41 12.34 -5.92
CA TYR A 411 -11.99 12.52 -6.08
C TYR A 411 -11.66 13.17 -7.42
N ASP A 412 -11.18 14.40 -7.38
CA ASP A 412 -10.65 15.12 -8.52
C ASP A 412 -9.12 15.02 -8.55
N PHE A 413 -8.55 14.64 -9.67
CA PHE A 413 -7.12 14.40 -9.81
C PHE A 413 -6.58 14.93 -11.13
N ASP A 414 -5.56 15.78 -11.03
CA ASP A 414 -4.84 16.37 -12.15
C ASP A 414 -3.44 15.76 -12.28
N GLN A 415 -3.01 15.53 -13.52
CA GLN A 415 -1.69 14.98 -13.79
C GLN A 415 -1.19 15.52 -15.14
N VAL A 416 -0.04 16.17 -15.14
CA VAL A 416 0.57 16.68 -16.38
C VAL A 416 2.04 16.26 -16.44
N ARG A 417 2.49 15.83 -17.64
CA ARG A 417 3.88 15.41 -17.87
C ARG A 417 4.47 16.12 -19.11
N PRO A 418 4.97 17.34 -18.96
CA PRO A 418 5.71 18.05 -20.01
C PRO A 418 7.21 17.65 -20.04
N LEU A 419 7.81 17.74 -21.22
CA LEU A 419 9.23 17.65 -21.45
C LEU A 419 9.81 19.06 -21.66
N TYR A 420 10.78 19.46 -20.84
CA TYR A 420 11.41 20.78 -20.91
C TYR A 420 12.89 20.72 -21.26
N ASN A 421 13.35 21.79 -21.92
CA ASN A 421 14.76 22.10 -21.96
C ASN A 421 15.28 22.47 -20.56
N LEU A 422 16.58 22.27 -20.34
CA LEU A 422 17.27 22.69 -19.12
C LEU A 422 17.97 24.02 -19.33
N ASP A 423 18.06 24.83 -18.30
CA ASP A 423 18.94 26.01 -18.25
C ASP A 423 20.41 25.55 -18.26
N PRO A 424 21.21 25.91 -19.28
CA PRO A 424 22.54 25.37 -19.41
C PRO A 424 23.51 25.89 -18.32
N ALA A 425 23.15 26.95 -17.59
CA ALA A 425 23.96 27.46 -16.52
C ALA A 425 23.65 26.84 -15.16
N THR A 426 22.40 26.40 -14.95
CA THR A 426 21.93 25.94 -13.64
C THR A 426 21.44 24.48 -13.64
N GLY A 427 21.20 23.89 -14.82
CA GLY A 427 20.56 22.58 -14.94
C GLY A 427 19.09 22.54 -14.51
N ALA A 428 18.47 23.69 -14.28
CA ALA A 428 17.07 23.78 -13.87
C ALA A 428 16.13 23.70 -15.08
N LEU A 429 14.90 23.23 -14.84
CA LEU A 429 13.86 23.21 -15.87
C LEU A 429 13.51 24.62 -16.35
N LEU A 430 13.52 24.84 -17.65
CA LEU A 430 13.12 26.10 -18.27
C LEU A 430 11.59 26.23 -18.35
N LYS A 431 10.91 26.26 -17.20
CA LYS A 431 9.44 26.36 -17.11
C LYS A 431 8.86 27.67 -17.62
N SER A 432 9.69 28.69 -17.83
CA SER A 432 9.29 29.96 -18.47
C SER A 432 9.18 29.85 -20.00
N ALA A 433 9.74 28.80 -20.59
CA ALA A 433 9.65 28.48 -22.01
C ALA A 433 8.51 27.49 -22.25
N LEU A 434 8.14 27.33 -23.53
CA LEU A 434 7.22 26.26 -23.94
C LEU A 434 7.89 24.90 -23.78
N PRO A 435 7.12 23.84 -23.47
CA PRO A 435 7.64 22.48 -23.45
C PRO A 435 8.01 22.01 -24.86
N ILE A 436 8.89 21.03 -24.96
CA ILE A 436 9.21 20.33 -26.20
C ILE A 436 8.00 19.51 -26.65
N VAL A 437 7.46 18.71 -25.75
CA VAL A 437 6.20 17.97 -25.89
C VAL A 437 5.49 17.88 -24.54
N ILE A 438 4.21 17.51 -24.57
CA ILE A 438 3.42 17.11 -23.40
C ILE A 438 3.03 15.66 -23.59
N TYR A 439 3.55 14.76 -22.74
CA TYR A 439 3.23 13.33 -22.78
C TYR A 439 1.75 13.08 -22.50
N TYR A 440 1.20 13.82 -21.54
CA TYR A 440 -0.22 13.87 -21.21
C TYR A 440 -0.54 15.10 -20.35
N ASP A 441 -1.81 15.50 -20.38
CA ASP A 441 -2.41 16.57 -19.57
C ASP A 441 -3.81 16.11 -19.17
N ASN A 442 -3.88 15.45 -18.00
CA ASN A 442 -5.02 14.67 -17.54
C ASN A 442 -5.79 15.38 -16.43
N HIS A 443 -7.11 15.45 -16.60
CA HIS A 443 -8.05 15.82 -15.55
C HIS A 443 -9.04 14.68 -15.35
N PHE A 444 -8.98 14.02 -14.19
CA PHE A 444 -9.88 12.93 -13.81
C PHE A 444 -10.82 13.39 -12.70
N SER A 445 -12.08 12.99 -12.79
CA SER A 445 -13.03 13.06 -11.68
C SER A 445 -13.64 11.69 -11.45
N THR A 446 -13.68 11.23 -10.21
CA THR A 446 -14.27 9.95 -9.84
C THR A 446 -15.35 10.17 -8.78
N GLU A 447 -16.57 9.76 -9.06
CA GLU A 447 -17.67 9.74 -8.11
C GLU A 447 -18.03 8.31 -7.75
N VAL A 448 -18.13 8.01 -6.45
CA VAL A 448 -18.47 6.69 -5.91
C VAL A 448 -19.70 6.78 -5.01
N LYS A 449 -20.62 5.84 -5.17
CA LYS A 449 -21.79 5.66 -4.31
C LYS A 449 -21.92 4.19 -3.95
N GLN A 450 -22.00 3.89 -2.66
CA GLN A 450 -22.28 2.55 -2.14
C GLN A 450 -23.46 2.61 -1.18
N LEU A 451 -24.32 1.62 -1.27
CA LEU A 451 -25.34 1.33 -0.25
C LEU A 451 -25.19 -0.12 0.16
N TYR A 452 -25.42 -0.42 1.43
CA TYR A 452 -25.44 -1.80 1.90
C TYR A 452 -26.50 -2.05 2.96
N ILE A 453 -26.86 -3.33 3.07
CA ILE A 453 -27.71 -3.87 4.12
C ILE A 453 -27.05 -5.14 4.66
N LYS A 454 -27.04 -5.32 5.96
CA LYS A 454 -26.48 -6.50 6.63
C LYS A 454 -27.37 -6.92 7.78
N ASP A 455 -27.60 -8.19 7.91
CA ASP A 455 -28.30 -8.81 9.04
C ASP A 455 -27.45 -9.93 9.62
N THR A 456 -27.23 -9.92 10.92
CA THR A 456 -26.48 -10.94 11.66
C THR A 456 -27.42 -11.57 12.69
N LEU A 457 -27.77 -12.83 12.45
CA LEU A 457 -28.67 -13.61 13.29
C LEU A 457 -27.84 -14.57 14.16
N ARG A 458 -28.09 -14.55 15.47
CA ARG A 458 -27.52 -15.49 16.46
C ARG A 458 -28.63 -16.44 16.90
N LEU A 459 -28.47 -17.70 16.62
CA LEU A 459 -29.48 -18.74 16.78
C LEU A 459 -28.93 -19.91 17.60
N LEU A 460 -29.82 -20.76 18.11
CA LEU A 460 -29.46 -21.99 18.84
C LEU A 460 -28.55 -21.70 20.06
N ASP A 461 -28.95 -20.75 20.87
CA ASP A 461 -28.14 -20.26 22.02
C ASP A 461 -26.74 -19.82 21.59
N ASP A 462 -26.66 -18.94 20.57
CA ASP A 462 -25.46 -18.37 19.94
C ASP A 462 -24.53 -19.39 19.26
N ARG A 463 -24.94 -20.65 19.14
CA ARG A 463 -24.15 -21.68 18.44
C ARG A 463 -24.18 -21.55 16.92
N LEU A 464 -25.16 -20.90 16.35
CA LEU A 464 -25.25 -20.64 14.91
C LEU A 464 -25.34 -19.14 14.67
N THR A 465 -24.36 -18.62 13.97
CA THR A 465 -24.38 -17.25 13.43
C THR A 465 -24.62 -17.31 11.93
N LEU A 466 -25.63 -16.58 11.47
CA LEU A 466 -25.89 -16.37 10.05
C LEU A 466 -25.67 -14.90 9.72
N GLU A 467 -24.90 -14.60 8.70
CA GLU A 467 -24.73 -13.26 8.13
C GLU A 467 -25.38 -13.24 6.75
N LEU A 468 -26.31 -12.31 6.56
CA LEU A 468 -26.99 -12.07 5.29
C LEU A 468 -26.76 -10.60 4.93
N GLY A 469 -26.22 -10.34 3.76
CA GLY A 469 -25.96 -8.98 3.33
C GLY A 469 -26.03 -8.82 1.83
N ALA A 470 -26.15 -7.58 1.43
CA ALA A 470 -25.94 -7.18 0.04
C ALA A 470 -25.42 -5.75 0.02
N LYS A 471 -24.56 -5.45 -0.94
CA LYS A 471 -24.15 -4.08 -1.25
C LYS A 471 -24.42 -3.77 -2.72
N GLY A 472 -24.62 -2.50 -3.02
CA GLY A 472 -24.68 -1.99 -4.38
C GLY A 472 -23.67 -0.85 -4.53
N LEU A 473 -23.02 -0.78 -5.67
CA LEU A 473 -21.96 0.16 -5.99
C LEU A 473 -22.19 0.81 -7.34
N ASP A 474 -21.93 2.12 -7.42
CA ASP A 474 -21.94 2.92 -8.65
C ASP A 474 -20.66 3.76 -8.69
N VAL A 475 -19.84 3.55 -9.70
CA VAL A 475 -18.59 4.28 -9.92
C VAL A 475 -18.65 4.97 -11.28
N LYS A 476 -18.57 6.29 -11.26
CA LYS A 476 -18.49 7.11 -12.46
C LYS A 476 -17.13 7.78 -12.51
N ARG A 477 -16.45 7.66 -13.65
CA ARG A 477 -15.16 8.28 -13.91
C ARG A 477 -15.24 9.14 -15.16
N ASP A 478 -15.04 10.42 -15.00
CA ASP A 478 -14.96 11.40 -16.08
C ASP A 478 -13.49 11.77 -16.35
N TYR A 479 -13.17 12.00 -17.58
CA TYR A 479 -11.85 12.41 -18.03
C TYR A 479 -11.95 13.54 -19.06
N ASN A 480 -11.11 14.56 -18.89
CA ASN A 480 -10.88 15.58 -19.88
C ASN A 480 -9.37 15.84 -20.02
N GLY A 481 -8.84 15.79 -21.24
CA GLY A 481 -7.42 16.06 -21.38
C GLY A 481 -6.76 15.54 -22.67
N ILE A 482 -5.43 15.59 -22.65
CA ILE A 482 -4.55 14.96 -23.62
C ILE A 482 -4.07 13.65 -22.98
N ALA A 483 -4.51 12.51 -23.50
CA ALA A 483 -4.31 11.22 -22.84
C ALA A 483 -2.91 10.64 -23.04
N ASN A 484 -2.28 10.92 -24.18
CA ASN A 484 -1.00 10.34 -24.59
C ASN A 484 -0.33 11.19 -25.67
N LEU A 485 0.86 10.77 -26.11
CA LEU A 485 1.60 11.46 -27.17
C LEU A 485 0.89 11.47 -28.52
N ASP A 486 0.13 10.45 -28.86
CA ASP A 486 -0.62 10.42 -30.12
C ASP A 486 -1.67 11.52 -30.16
N ASP A 487 -2.45 11.66 -29.09
CA ASP A 487 -3.41 12.75 -28.94
C ASP A 487 -2.72 14.12 -28.98
N PHE A 488 -1.57 14.24 -28.30
CA PHE A 488 -0.76 15.45 -28.31
C PHE A 488 -0.26 15.79 -29.73
N ASN A 489 0.27 14.81 -30.44
CA ASN A 489 0.82 14.98 -31.79
C ASN A 489 -0.23 15.46 -32.80
N VAL A 490 -1.46 14.95 -32.70
CA VAL A 490 -2.57 15.36 -33.58
C VAL A 490 -3.45 16.48 -33.02
N GLY A 491 -3.11 17.01 -31.82
CA GLY A 491 -3.82 18.13 -31.21
C GLY A 491 -5.23 17.79 -30.71
N VAL A 492 -5.47 16.55 -30.30
CA VAL A 492 -6.76 16.08 -29.78
C VAL A 492 -6.80 16.19 -28.25
N ARG A 493 -7.93 16.67 -27.72
CA ARG A 493 -8.29 16.53 -26.31
C ARG A 493 -9.53 15.63 -26.23
N ARG A 494 -9.45 14.62 -25.36
CA ARG A 494 -10.58 13.71 -25.10
C ARG A 494 -11.50 14.30 -24.03
N ASP A 495 -12.79 13.96 -24.14
CA ASP A 495 -13.80 14.20 -23.11
C ASP A 495 -14.64 12.93 -23.05
N VAL A 496 -14.34 12.07 -22.09
CA VAL A 496 -14.85 10.70 -22.07
C VAL A 496 -15.23 10.29 -20.64
N THR A 497 -16.16 9.33 -20.55
CA THR A 497 -16.67 8.80 -19.29
C THR A 497 -16.66 7.28 -19.33
N ILE A 498 -16.30 6.65 -18.22
CA ILE A 498 -16.58 5.23 -17.93
C ILE A 498 -17.52 5.19 -16.73
N LYS A 499 -18.57 4.39 -16.84
CA LYS A 499 -19.50 4.13 -15.73
C LYS A 499 -19.65 2.64 -15.52
N ASN A 500 -19.24 2.17 -14.35
CA ASN A 500 -19.41 0.80 -13.90
C ASN A 500 -20.32 0.77 -12.67
N SER A 501 -21.36 -0.05 -12.69
CA SER A 501 -22.27 -0.18 -11.54
C SER A 501 -22.79 -1.60 -11.41
N ASP A 502 -22.80 -2.08 -10.18
CA ASP A 502 -23.50 -3.28 -9.77
C ASP A 502 -24.25 -2.97 -8.47
N TRP A 503 -25.58 -3.04 -8.53
CA TRP A 503 -26.44 -2.69 -7.40
C TRP A 503 -26.86 -3.89 -6.55
N PHE A 504 -26.35 -5.09 -6.84
CA PHE A 504 -26.71 -6.27 -6.06
C PHE A 504 -25.54 -7.26 -5.97
N GLN A 505 -24.68 -7.09 -5.00
CA GLN A 505 -23.60 -7.99 -4.63
C GLN A 505 -23.96 -8.70 -3.33
N PRO A 506 -24.59 -9.89 -3.39
CA PRO A 506 -25.01 -10.62 -2.22
C PRO A 506 -23.84 -11.22 -1.46
N GLN A 507 -24.00 -11.31 -0.15
CA GLN A 507 -23.08 -12.02 0.74
C GLN A 507 -23.88 -12.83 1.75
N VAL A 508 -23.59 -14.12 1.83
CA VAL A 508 -24.21 -15.05 2.77
C VAL A 508 -23.14 -15.85 3.49
N GLY A 509 -23.15 -15.80 4.80
CA GLY A 509 -22.21 -16.53 5.63
C GLY A 509 -22.89 -17.26 6.78
N ALA A 510 -22.30 -18.38 7.19
CA ALA A 510 -22.73 -19.13 8.35
C ALA A 510 -21.52 -19.58 9.17
N SER A 511 -21.62 -19.52 10.48
CA SER A 511 -20.67 -20.20 11.38
C SER A 511 -21.44 -21.00 12.44
N PHE A 512 -20.99 -22.22 12.71
CA PHE A 512 -21.61 -23.11 13.66
C PHE A 512 -20.60 -23.65 14.68
N GLN A 513 -20.91 -23.45 15.95
CA GLN A 513 -20.11 -23.94 17.08
C GLN A 513 -20.38 -25.48 17.24
N LEU A 514 -19.38 -26.28 16.85
CA LEU A 514 -19.44 -27.73 17.01
C LEU A 514 -19.21 -28.17 18.46
N ALA A 515 -18.23 -27.55 19.09
CA ALA A 515 -17.83 -27.77 20.48
C ALA A 515 -17.20 -26.47 21.04
N ASP A 516 -16.93 -26.43 22.33
CA ASP A 516 -16.25 -25.30 22.94
C ASP A 516 -14.92 -25.01 22.22
N GLY A 517 -14.77 -23.79 21.72
CA GLY A 517 -13.59 -23.37 20.96
C GLY A 517 -13.44 -23.97 19.56
N VAL A 518 -14.47 -24.71 19.01
CA VAL A 518 -14.41 -25.28 17.66
C VAL A 518 -15.60 -24.83 16.82
N GLN A 519 -15.35 -24.16 15.72
CA GLN A 519 -16.37 -23.64 14.79
C GLN A 519 -16.11 -24.14 13.36
N VAL A 520 -17.17 -24.46 12.63
CA VAL A 520 -17.15 -24.55 11.17
C VAL A 520 -17.78 -23.31 10.59
N PHE A 521 -17.31 -22.89 9.42
CA PHE A 521 -17.88 -21.73 8.73
C PHE A 521 -17.95 -21.97 7.24
N ALA A 522 -18.85 -21.25 6.59
CA ALA A 522 -18.94 -21.17 5.14
C ALA A 522 -19.41 -19.78 4.75
N ASN A 523 -18.90 -19.29 3.62
CA ASN A 523 -19.26 -17.98 3.07
C ASN A 523 -19.41 -18.05 1.55
N TYR A 524 -20.39 -17.33 1.03
CA TYR A 524 -20.57 -17.02 -0.38
C TYR A 524 -20.62 -15.50 -0.52
N ALA A 525 -19.90 -14.93 -1.49
CA ALA A 525 -19.95 -13.50 -1.76
C ALA A 525 -19.70 -13.21 -3.24
N GLU A 526 -20.45 -12.27 -3.77
CA GLU A 526 -20.18 -11.63 -5.04
C GLU A 526 -19.48 -10.28 -4.80
N ASN A 527 -18.50 -9.96 -5.62
CA ASN A 527 -17.72 -8.73 -5.51
C ASN A 527 -17.50 -8.12 -6.89
N PHE A 528 -17.16 -6.86 -6.87
CA PHE A 528 -17.05 -5.99 -8.02
C PHE A 528 -15.77 -5.16 -7.93
N SER A 529 -15.12 -4.90 -9.08
CA SER A 529 -14.07 -3.90 -9.23
C SER A 529 -14.33 -3.05 -10.47
N SER A 530 -14.37 -1.74 -10.28
CA SER A 530 -14.52 -0.78 -11.37
C SER A 530 -13.29 -0.80 -12.27
N ALA A 531 -13.46 -0.55 -13.57
CA ALA A 531 -12.36 -0.36 -14.49
C ALA A 531 -11.37 0.70 -13.94
N PRO A 532 -10.06 0.49 -14.07
CA PRO A 532 -9.06 1.40 -13.53
C PRO A 532 -9.17 2.79 -14.19
N ARG A 533 -8.82 3.83 -13.46
CA ARG A 533 -8.85 5.22 -13.94
C ARG A 533 -8.09 5.40 -15.26
N LEU A 534 -6.95 4.74 -15.39
CA LEU A 534 -6.13 4.83 -16.60
C LEU A 534 -6.75 4.19 -17.85
N ALA A 535 -7.83 3.41 -17.72
CA ALA A 535 -8.59 2.96 -18.88
C ALA A 535 -9.17 4.13 -19.71
N LEU A 536 -9.42 5.29 -19.06
CA LEU A 536 -9.85 6.53 -19.73
C LEU A 536 -8.78 7.12 -20.67
N THR A 537 -7.50 6.84 -20.41
CA THR A 537 -6.36 7.30 -21.23
C THR A 537 -5.86 6.23 -22.19
N SER A 538 -6.54 5.07 -22.24
CA SER A 538 -6.19 3.93 -23.09
C SER A 538 -5.99 4.35 -24.56
N GLY A 539 -4.98 3.80 -25.20
CA GLY A 539 -4.73 4.01 -26.63
C GLY A 539 -5.88 3.55 -27.52
N ALA A 540 -6.53 2.43 -27.12
CA ALA A 540 -7.79 1.97 -27.69
C ALA A 540 -8.90 2.18 -26.65
N PHE A 541 -9.34 3.43 -26.47
CA PHE A 541 -10.39 3.74 -25.51
C PHE A 541 -11.68 2.98 -25.80
N ASN A 542 -12.19 2.28 -24.78
CA ASN A 542 -13.46 1.58 -24.84
C ASN A 542 -14.38 2.13 -23.71
N PRO A 543 -15.46 2.86 -24.04
CA PRO A 543 -16.40 3.37 -23.03
C PRO A 543 -17.20 2.26 -22.36
N ASP A 544 -17.31 1.10 -23.00
CA ASP A 544 -18.09 -0.05 -22.55
C ASP A 544 -17.20 -1.13 -21.90
N ILE A 545 -15.99 -0.76 -21.43
CA ILE A 545 -15.14 -1.69 -20.70
C ILE A 545 -15.91 -2.21 -19.47
N ALA A 546 -16.09 -3.54 -19.43
CA ALA A 546 -16.86 -4.18 -18.36
C ALA A 546 -16.09 -4.10 -17.03
N PRO A 547 -16.79 -3.93 -15.89
CA PRO A 547 -16.15 -4.10 -14.58
C PRO A 547 -15.68 -5.54 -14.42
N GLU A 548 -14.72 -5.71 -13.53
CA GLU A 548 -14.31 -7.04 -13.08
C GLU A 548 -15.26 -7.52 -11.99
N GLU A 549 -15.66 -8.79 -12.03
CA GLU A 549 -16.57 -9.38 -11.07
C GLU A 549 -16.00 -10.70 -10.52
N SER A 550 -16.30 -11.03 -9.27
CA SER A 550 -15.88 -12.30 -8.69
C SER A 550 -16.96 -12.92 -7.83
N THR A 551 -17.07 -14.25 -7.93
CA THR A 551 -17.87 -15.10 -7.03
C THR A 551 -16.92 -15.90 -6.15
N ASN A 552 -17.00 -15.69 -4.84
CA ASN A 552 -16.14 -16.32 -3.85
C ASN A 552 -16.91 -17.29 -2.98
N ILE A 553 -16.37 -18.49 -2.79
CA ILE A 553 -16.86 -19.51 -1.85
C ILE A 553 -15.70 -19.91 -0.94
N ASP A 554 -15.92 -19.77 0.36
CA ASP A 554 -15.00 -20.24 1.39
C ASP A 554 -15.71 -21.23 2.31
N ILE A 555 -15.02 -22.29 2.73
CA ILE A 555 -15.45 -23.21 3.76
C ILE A 555 -14.28 -23.57 4.66
N GLY A 556 -14.49 -23.64 5.96
CA GLY A 556 -13.42 -23.97 6.88
C GLY A 556 -13.86 -24.42 8.25
N ILE A 557 -12.88 -24.82 9.01
CA ILE A 557 -12.98 -25.10 10.44
C ILE A 557 -11.92 -24.27 11.17
N ARG A 558 -12.29 -23.65 12.25
CA ARG A 558 -11.40 -22.96 13.16
C ARG A 558 -11.53 -23.49 14.56
N ALA A 559 -10.44 -23.42 15.29
CA ALA A 559 -10.46 -23.88 16.66
C ALA A 559 -9.48 -23.06 17.50
N GLU A 560 -9.84 -22.81 18.75
CA GLU A 560 -9.05 -22.07 19.70
C GLU A 560 -9.14 -22.63 21.12
N SER A 561 -8.07 -22.41 21.87
CA SER A 561 -7.98 -22.67 23.31
C SER A 561 -7.08 -21.61 23.94
N SER A 562 -6.87 -21.66 25.23
CA SER A 562 -5.93 -20.76 25.93
C SER A 562 -4.47 -20.88 25.44
N GLN A 563 -4.09 -22.01 24.85
CA GLN A 563 -2.71 -22.31 24.44
C GLN A 563 -2.52 -22.37 22.91
N TRP A 564 -3.56 -22.55 22.14
CA TRP A 564 -3.45 -22.65 20.69
C TRP A 564 -4.69 -22.11 19.99
N SER A 565 -4.49 -21.61 18.79
CA SER A 565 -5.56 -21.22 17.87
C SER A 565 -5.14 -21.56 16.45
N GLY A 566 -6.12 -21.80 15.56
CA GLY A 566 -5.81 -22.06 14.16
C GLY A 566 -7.05 -22.33 13.33
N TYR A 567 -6.85 -22.39 12.01
CA TYR A 567 -7.90 -22.76 11.07
C TYR A 567 -7.36 -23.56 9.88
N ILE A 568 -8.27 -24.25 9.24
CA ILE A 568 -8.12 -24.85 7.91
C ILE A 568 -9.27 -24.35 7.08
N ALA A 569 -9.00 -23.81 5.91
CA ALA A 569 -10.01 -23.34 4.97
C ALA A 569 -9.68 -23.79 3.56
N ALA A 570 -10.72 -24.03 2.77
CA ALA A 570 -10.64 -24.20 1.32
C ALA A 570 -11.49 -23.12 0.65
N TYR A 571 -11.06 -22.68 -0.53
CA TYR A 571 -11.74 -21.63 -1.27
C TYR A 571 -11.79 -21.92 -2.77
N LYS A 572 -12.79 -21.31 -3.41
CA LYS A 572 -12.91 -21.23 -4.86
C LYS A 572 -13.37 -19.81 -5.22
N ILE A 573 -12.73 -19.23 -6.22
CA ILE A 573 -13.04 -17.90 -6.75
C ILE A 573 -13.17 -18.05 -8.26
N ASP A 574 -14.33 -17.74 -8.79
CA ASP A 574 -14.57 -17.54 -10.22
C ASP A 574 -14.52 -16.03 -10.47
N TYR A 575 -13.65 -15.59 -11.37
CA TYR A 575 -13.37 -14.19 -11.64
C TYR A 575 -13.55 -13.90 -13.12
N GLU A 576 -14.48 -13.00 -13.43
CA GLU A 576 -14.95 -12.69 -14.77
C GLU A 576 -14.47 -11.30 -15.24
N ASN A 577 -14.38 -11.13 -16.56
CA ASN A 577 -14.05 -9.87 -17.21
C ASN A 577 -12.70 -9.28 -16.79
N ARG A 578 -11.69 -10.07 -16.49
CA ARG A 578 -10.39 -9.56 -16.05
C ARG A 578 -9.89 -8.46 -16.96
N ILE A 579 -9.47 -7.33 -16.38
CA ILE A 579 -8.86 -6.21 -17.09
C ILE A 579 -7.35 -6.31 -16.95
N ILE A 580 -6.63 -6.28 -18.08
CA ILE A 580 -5.19 -6.15 -18.11
C ILE A 580 -4.77 -4.86 -18.81
N ALA A 581 -3.61 -4.34 -18.37
CA ALA A 581 -2.91 -3.26 -19.03
C ALA A 581 -1.86 -3.85 -19.95
N LEU A 582 -1.95 -3.56 -21.24
CA LEU A 582 -1.04 -4.03 -22.27
C LEU A 582 -0.23 -2.86 -22.78
N THR A 583 1.07 -2.91 -22.59
CA THR A 583 2.02 -1.90 -23.09
C THR A 583 2.87 -2.55 -24.16
N ASP A 584 3.16 -1.82 -25.24
CA ASP A 584 4.11 -2.30 -26.24
C ASP A 584 5.47 -2.52 -25.55
N PRO A 585 6.06 -3.72 -25.65
CA PRO A 585 7.32 -4.03 -24.98
C PRO A 585 8.53 -3.33 -25.61
N ASP A 586 8.39 -2.75 -26.83
CA ASP A 586 9.49 -2.00 -27.44
C ASP A 586 9.65 -0.64 -26.75
N PRO A 587 10.75 -0.41 -26.01
CA PRO A 587 10.97 0.85 -25.28
C PRO A 587 11.18 2.04 -26.22
N LEU A 588 11.40 1.81 -27.51
CA LEU A 588 11.50 2.85 -28.54
C LEU A 588 10.14 3.23 -29.14
N VAL A 589 9.15 2.39 -28.93
CA VAL A 589 7.76 2.67 -29.32
C VAL A 589 7.05 3.25 -28.09
N VAL A 590 6.82 4.56 -28.10
CA VAL A 590 6.01 5.23 -27.09
C VAL A 590 4.54 4.96 -27.38
N ALA A 591 4.16 3.68 -27.38
CA ALA A 591 2.78 3.29 -27.59
C ALA A 591 1.98 3.50 -26.28
N PRO A 592 0.76 4.02 -26.38
CA PRO A 592 -0.09 4.17 -25.21
C PRO A 592 -0.49 2.81 -24.67
N THR A 593 -0.51 2.67 -23.34
CA THR A 593 -1.07 1.48 -22.70
C THR A 593 -2.53 1.29 -23.09
N VAL A 594 -2.89 0.06 -23.44
CA VAL A 594 -4.27 -0.33 -23.77
C VAL A 594 -4.84 -1.16 -22.66
N TYR A 595 -6.04 -0.79 -22.18
CA TYR A 595 -6.79 -1.54 -21.19
C TYR A 595 -7.91 -2.33 -21.87
N ALA A 596 -7.99 -3.63 -21.60
CA ALA A 596 -8.99 -4.50 -22.20
C ALA A 596 -9.42 -5.63 -21.27
N ASN A 597 -10.69 -6.05 -21.38
CA ASN A 597 -11.14 -7.29 -20.78
C ASN A 597 -10.57 -8.48 -21.56
N VAL A 598 -9.97 -9.44 -20.86
CA VAL A 598 -9.23 -10.55 -21.48
C VAL A 598 -9.76 -11.95 -21.10
N GLY A 599 -10.99 -12.03 -20.61
CA GLY A 599 -11.64 -13.29 -20.23
C GLY A 599 -11.61 -13.58 -18.73
N ASP A 600 -11.79 -14.83 -18.39
CA ASP A 600 -12.05 -15.27 -17.03
C ASP A 600 -10.83 -15.94 -16.39
N VAL A 601 -10.79 -15.92 -15.06
CA VAL A 601 -9.78 -16.56 -14.25
C VAL A 601 -10.47 -17.41 -13.18
N GLN A 602 -9.96 -18.60 -12.94
CA GLN A 602 -10.40 -19.42 -11.81
C GLN A 602 -9.27 -19.62 -10.81
N THR A 603 -9.56 -19.31 -9.56
CA THR A 603 -8.64 -19.53 -8.43
C THR A 603 -9.26 -20.48 -7.42
N TYR A 604 -8.52 -21.49 -6.99
CA TYR A 604 -8.91 -22.34 -5.88
C TYR A 604 -7.72 -22.77 -5.06
N GLY A 605 -7.96 -23.05 -3.78
CA GLY A 605 -6.86 -23.39 -2.89
C GLY A 605 -7.28 -23.81 -1.51
N ALA A 606 -6.28 -24.03 -0.68
CA ALA A 606 -6.45 -24.35 0.73
C ALA A 606 -5.40 -23.62 1.58
N GLU A 607 -5.82 -23.23 2.75
CA GLU A 607 -5.00 -22.52 3.72
C GLU A 607 -5.07 -23.20 5.08
N VAL A 608 -3.92 -23.29 5.74
CA VAL A 608 -3.81 -23.74 7.13
C VAL A 608 -2.99 -22.70 7.88
N SER A 609 -3.49 -22.28 9.03
CA SER A 609 -2.75 -21.37 9.92
C SER A 609 -2.97 -21.76 11.37
N GLY A 610 -1.94 -21.58 12.18
CA GLY A 610 -2.04 -21.85 13.61
C GLY A 610 -0.97 -21.15 14.43
N MET A 611 -1.34 -20.86 15.68
CA MET A 611 -0.49 -20.30 16.72
C MET A 611 -0.54 -21.21 17.94
N TRP A 612 0.62 -21.49 18.52
CA TRP A 612 0.76 -22.29 19.73
C TRP A 612 1.59 -21.55 20.78
N LYS A 613 1.11 -21.53 22.02
CA LYS A 613 1.75 -20.93 23.19
C LYS A 613 2.13 -22.06 24.17
N PRO A 614 3.27 -22.77 23.93
CA PRO A 614 3.64 -23.94 24.72
C PRO A 614 3.95 -23.64 26.19
N ALA A 615 4.41 -22.44 26.49
CA ALA A 615 4.76 -21.99 27.84
C ALA A 615 4.66 -20.46 27.91
N PRO A 616 4.62 -19.86 29.12
CA PRO A 616 4.68 -18.42 29.30
C PRO A 616 5.85 -17.80 28.50
N GLY A 617 5.58 -16.72 27.80
CA GLY A 617 6.53 -16.03 26.96
C GLY A 617 6.80 -16.66 25.59
N TRP A 618 6.39 -17.89 25.31
CA TRP A 618 6.60 -18.55 24.01
C TRP A 618 5.41 -18.39 23.08
N ARG A 619 5.70 -18.10 21.82
CA ARG A 619 4.73 -18.06 20.70
C ARG A 619 5.35 -18.75 19.51
N LEU A 620 4.64 -19.71 18.92
CA LEU A 620 5.06 -20.44 17.72
C LEU A 620 3.92 -20.42 16.73
N GLY A 621 4.12 -19.81 15.58
CA GLY A 621 3.13 -19.71 14.51
C GLY A 621 3.58 -20.45 13.25
N ALA A 622 2.64 -20.94 12.49
CA ALA A 622 2.89 -21.49 11.16
C ALA A 622 1.69 -21.27 10.24
N SER A 623 1.97 -21.00 8.98
CA SER A 623 0.95 -20.97 7.93
C SER A 623 1.42 -21.71 6.69
N LEU A 624 0.47 -22.29 5.97
CA LEU A 624 0.68 -22.95 4.67
C LEU A 624 -0.48 -22.58 3.76
N THR A 625 -0.17 -22.19 2.53
CA THR A 625 -1.13 -21.94 1.47
C THR A 625 -0.76 -22.77 0.26
N TRP A 626 -1.74 -23.47 -0.27
CA TRP A 626 -1.72 -24.02 -1.62
C TRP A 626 -2.75 -23.28 -2.45
N ASN A 627 -2.32 -22.68 -3.55
CA ASN A 627 -3.14 -21.83 -4.42
C ASN A 627 -2.94 -22.22 -5.88
N LYS A 628 -4.02 -22.26 -6.65
CA LYS A 628 -3.97 -22.47 -8.10
C LYS A 628 -4.89 -21.44 -8.76
N SER A 629 -4.29 -20.54 -9.54
CA SER A 629 -4.98 -19.47 -10.26
C SER A 629 -4.62 -19.57 -11.74
N GLU A 630 -5.60 -19.76 -12.63
CA GLU A 630 -5.40 -20.04 -14.05
C GLU A 630 -6.39 -19.23 -14.91
N PHE A 631 -5.91 -18.79 -16.06
CA PHE A 631 -6.76 -18.25 -17.12
C PHE A 631 -7.67 -19.34 -17.67
N GLN A 632 -8.93 -19.02 -17.93
CA GLN A 632 -9.91 -19.94 -18.48
C GLN A 632 -10.11 -19.75 -19.99
N ASP A 633 -9.74 -18.60 -20.52
CA ASP A 633 -9.95 -18.21 -21.92
C ASP A 633 -8.68 -17.67 -22.55
N ASN A 634 -8.60 -17.82 -23.87
CA ASN A 634 -7.66 -17.09 -24.70
C ASN A 634 -8.25 -15.73 -25.08
N TYR A 635 -7.42 -14.72 -25.33
CA TYR A 635 -7.90 -13.40 -25.71
C TYR A 635 -7.23 -12.88 -26.99
N PHE A 636 -7.85 -11.90 -27.61
CA PHE A 636 -7.22 -11.17 -28.71
C PHE A 636 -6.45 -9.98 -28.16
N GLY A 637 -5.14 -9.94 -28.44
CA GLY A 637 -4.29 -8.81 -28.07
C GLY A 637 -4.84 -7.52 -28.68
N PRO A 638 -5.27 -6.54 -27.88
CA PRO A 638 -5.95 -5.35 -28.38
C PRO A 638 -5.04 -4.45 -29.23
N VAL A 639 -3.74 -4.60 -29.12
CA VAL A 639 -2.74 -3.90 -29.95
C VAL A 639 -2.42 -4.70 -31.20
N SER A 640 -2.13 -6.00 -31.05
CA SER A 640 -1.70 -6.87 -32.15
C SER A 640 -2.84 -7.38 -33.02
N GLY A 641 -4.07 -7.43 -32.49
CA GLY A 641 -5.21 -8.11 -33.10
C GLY A 641 -5.05 -9.62 -33.26
N SER A 642 -4.00 -10.20 -32.69
CA SER A 642 -3.67 -11.61 -32.75
C SER A 642 -4.23 -12.38 -31.54
N LEU A 643 -4.54 -13.66 -31.72
CA LEU A 643 -4.96 -14.52 -30.62
C LEU A 643 -3.77 -14.81 -29.71
N VAL A 644 -3.88 -14.43 -28.44
CA VAL A 644 -2.92 -14.74 -27.37
C VAL A 644 -3.43 -15.97 -26.63
N GLN A 645 -2.62 -17.03 -26.65
CA GLN A 645 -2.99 -18.32 -26.07
C GLN A 645 -2.55 -18.37 -24.61
N VAL A 646 -3.47 -18.16 -23.70
CA VAL A 646 -3.23 -18.16 -22.24
C VAL A 646 -4.12 -19.13 -21.47
N GLU A 647 -5.11 -19.74 -22.09
CA GLU A 647 -6.01 -20.72 -21.45
C GLU A 647 -5.19 -21.84 -20.80
N GLY A 648 -5.39 -22.04 -19.48
CA GLY A 648 -4.65 -22.98 -18.65
C GLY A 648 -3.32 -22.45 -18.10
N ASN A 649 -2.86 -21.26 -18.50
CA ASN A 649 -1.69 -20.61 -17.92
C ASN A 649 -1.97 -20.07 -16.52
N GLU A 650 -0.95 -20.08 -15.68
CA GLU A 650 -1.00 -19.50 -14.34
C GLU A 650 -1.08 -17.98 -14.40
N VAL A 651 -1.86 -17.41 -13.51
CA VAL A 651 -1.89 -15.94 -13.31
C VAL A 651 -0.51 -15.48 -12.81
N PRO A 652 0.07 -14.43 -13.41
CA PRO A 652 1.35 -13.88 -12.97
C PRO A 652 1.35 -13.47 -11.48
N ASP A 653 2.52 -13.56 -10.84
CA ASP A 653 2.78 -13.30 -9.42
C ASP A 653 1.82 -14.06 -8.46
N SER A 654 1.40 -15.27 -8.85
CA SER A 654 0.52 -16.14 -8.08
C SER A 654 1.24 -17.45 -7.70
N PRO A 655 2.06 -17.46 -6.62
CA PRO A 655 2.81 -18.65 -6.22
C PRO A 655 1.86 -19.77 -5.78
N LYS A 656 2.12 -21.00 -6.29
CA LYS A 656 1.30 -22.18 -5.94
C LYS A 656 1.43 -22.60 -4.48
N VAL A 657 2.59 -22.41 -3.88
CA VAL A 657 2.84 -22.83 -2.50
C VAL A 657 3.55 -21.69 -1.78
N MET A 658 3.01 -21.31 -0.65
CA MET A 658 3.65 -20.43 0.31
C MET A 658 3.58 -21.05 1.69
N PHE A 659 4.62 -20.87 2.49
CA PHE A 659 4.54 -21.17 3.91
C PHE A 659 5.34 -20.16 4.72
N SER A 660 4.91 -19.94 5.97
CA SER A 660 5.67 -19.20 6.96
C SER A 660 5.74 -19.96 8.28
N VAL A 661 6.84 -19.78 8.98
CA VAL A 661 7.02 -20.23 10.36
C VAL A 661 7.57 -19.05 11.13
N ASN A 662 6.92 -18.69 12.22
CA ASN A 662 7.36 -17.64 13.10
C ASN A 662 7.45 -18.15 14.55
N GLY A 663 8.41 -17.64 15.28
CA GLY A 663 8.63 -17.98 16.67
C GLY A 663 9.03 -16.74 17.46
N GLY A 664 8.44 -16.59 18.63
CA GLY A 664 8.79 -15.54 19.57
C GLY A 664 8.97 -16.11 20.97
N TRP A 665 9.94 -15.57 21.66
CA TRP A 665 10.15 -15.80 23.09
C TRP A 665 10.36 -14.46 23.80
N GLU A 666 9.65 -14.25 24.88
CA GLU A 666 9.74 -13.07 25.72
C GLU A 666 9.87 -13.50 27.18
N GLY A 667 11.05 -13.25 27.77
CA GLY A 667 11.35 -13.42 29.17
C GLY A 667 11.16 -12.12 29.95
N GLU A 668 11.67 -12.07 31.19
CA GLU A 668 11.59 -10.88 32.02
C GLU A 668 12.35 -9.69 31.43
N ASP A 669 13.58 -9.93 30.96
CA ASP A 669 14.48 -8.89 30.47
C ASP A 669 14.84 -9.06 28.98
N PHE A 670 14.72 -10.24 28.41
CA PHE A 670 15.17 -10.54 27.06
C PHE A 670 14.04 -11.08 26.20
N PHE A 671 14.15 -10.83 24.92
CA PHE A 671 13.25 -11.40 23.92
C PHE A 671 14.01 -11.83 22.67
N ALA A 672 13.42 -12.75 21.93
CA ALA A 672 13.92 -13.18 20.64
C ALA A 672 12.74 -13.51 19.71
N ASN A 673 12.85 -13.16 18.44
CA ASN A 673 11.87 -13.50 17.42
C ASN A 673 12.59 -14.04 16.18
N LEU A 674 11.94 -14.95 15.46
CA LEU A 674 12.36 -15.51 14.19
C LEU A 674 11.14 -15.59 13.28
N ASP A 675 11.26 -15.08 12.06
CA ASP A 675 10.24 -15.14 11.04
C ASP A 675 10.82 -15.72 9.77
N THR A 676 10.10 -16.65 9.15
CA THR A 676 10.52 -17.27 7.91
C THR A 676 9.40 -17.20 6.89
N LYS A 677 9.74 -17.00 5.62
CA LYS A 677 8.79 -17.04 4.51
C LYS A 677 9.38 -17.81 3.34
N TYR A 678 8.64 -18.79 2.87
CA TYR A 678 8.85 -19.42 1.58
C TYR A 678 7.79 -18.95 0.60
N THR A 679 8.23 -18.47 -0.55
CA THR A 679 7.37 -18.13 -1.69
C THR A 679 7.79 -19.04 -2.85
N GLY A 680 6.84 -19.84 -3.35
CA GLY A 680 7.08 -20.78 -4.44
C GLY A 680 7.37 -20.09 -5.77
N LYS A 681 7.72 -20.87 -6.78
CA LYS A 681 7.89 -20.39 -8.15
C LYS A 681 6.63 -19.71 -8.66
N ARG A 682 6.80 -18.70 -9.50
CA ARG A 682 5.73 -17.93 -10.12
C ARG A 682 6.17 -17.39 -11.48
N TYR A 683 5.28 -16.79 -12.23
CA TYR A 683 5.57 -16.20 -13.54
C TYR A 683 5.43 -14.67 -13.50
N GLY A 684 6.23 -13.99 -14.33
CA GLY A 684 6.17 -12.55 -14.53
C GLY A 684 5.37 -12.14 -15.77
N ASP A 685 4.88 -13.10 -16.55
CA ASP A 685 4.16 -12.86 -17.80
C ASP A 685 2.90 -13.74 -17.91
N THR A 686 1.95 -13.31 -18.72
CA THR A 686 0.71 -14.08 -18.97
C THR A 686 0.94 -15.31 -19.83
N LEU A 687 2.01 -15.36 -20.62
CA LEU A 687 2.38 -16.50 -21.45
C LEU A 687 3.07 -17.63 -20.69
N ASN A 688 3.43 -17.39 -19.42
CA ASN A 688 4.21 -18.31 -18.56
C ASN A 688 5.56 -18.70 -19.15
N THR A 689 6.19 -17.79 -19.85
CA THR A 689 7.55 -17.96 -20.43
C THR A 689 8.63 -17.38 -19.53
N ASP A 690 8.28 -16.43 -18.66
CA ASP A 690 9.16 -15.69 -17.80
C ASP A 690 9.00 -16.16 -16.33
N GLN A 691 9.75 -17.20 -15.94
CA GLN A 691 9.61 -17.84 -14.64
C GLN A 691 10.55 -17.25 -13.59
N VAL A 692 10.01 -16.93 -12.44
CA VAL A 692 10.73 -16.51 -11.22
C VAL A 692 10.91 -17.68 -10.29
N ASP A 693 12.13 -17.90 -9.80
CA ASP A 693 12.47 -18.97 -8.88
C ASP A 693 11.88 -18.73 -7.47
N ALA A 694 11.75 -19.84 -6.74
CA ALA A 694 11.27 -19.82 -5.37
C ALA A 694 12.28 -19.15 -4.42
N THR A 695 11.76 -18.46 -3.42
CA THR A 695 12.55 -17.77 -2.39
C THR A 695 12.28 -18.32 -1.00
N PHE A 696 13.30 -18.31 -0.15
CA PHE A 696 13.19 -18.62 1.28
C PHE A 696 13.96 -17.60 2.08
N ILE A 697 13.23 -16.72 2.77
CA ILE A 697 13.79 -15.61 3.55
C ILE A 697 13.59 -15.87 5.02
N VAL A 698 14.62 -15.58 5.81
CA VAL A 698 14.63 -15.68 7.26
C VAL A 698 15.00 -14.34 7.85
N ASN A 699 14.15 -13.84 8.75
CA ASN A 699 14.39 -12.63 9.54
C ASN A 699 14.42 -12.97 11.02
N GLY A 700 15.13 -12.20 11.81
CA GLY A 700 15.18 -12.43 13.24
C GLY A 700 15.47 -11.16 14.04
N SER A 701 15.07 -11.16 15.27
CA SER A 701 15.42 -10.10 16.21
C SER A 701 15.70 -10.66 17.61
N VAL A 702 16.60 -9.99 18.30
CA VAL A 702 16.88 -10.24 19.73
C VAL A 702 16.97 -8.91 20.45
N GLY A 703 16.63 -8.88 21.72
CA GLY A 703 16.73 -7.64 22.45
C GLY A 703 16.63 -7.80 23.96
N TYR A 704 16.82 -6.64 24.60
CA TYR A 704 16.68 -6.44 26.02
C TYR A 704 15.58 -5.41 26.29
N GLN A 705 14.68 -5.70 27.21
CA GLN A 705 13.71 -4.73 27.72
C GLN A 705 13.90 -4.53 29.21
N GLY A 706 14.09 -3.27 29.60
CA GLY A 706 14.21 -2.93 31.01
C GLY A 706 12.88 -3.08 31.74
N GLY A 707 12.89 -3.75 32.91
CA GLY A 707 11.74 -3.79 33.80
C GLY A 707 11.41 -2.42 34.39
N SER A 708 10.58 -2.39 35.46
CA SER A 708 10.22 -1.16 36.19
C SER A 708 11.41 -0.48 36.84
N ASP A 709 12.45 -1.24 37.17
CA ASP A 709 13.63 -0.79 37.89
C ASP A 709 14.91 -1.12 37.13
N GLY A 710 15.88 -0.20 37.09
CA GLY A 710 17.18 -0.46 36.51
C GLY A 710 17.63 0.58 35.50
N PHE A 711 18.78 0.31 34.88
CA PHE A 711 19.45 1.25 33.97
C PHE A 711 18.64 1.61 32.70
N LEU A 712 17.77 0.71 32.22
CA LEU A 712 16.89 0.92 31.07
C LEU A 712 15.40 0.79 31.48
N ALA A 713 15.01 1.22 32.66
CA ALA A 713 13.60 1.20 33.07
C ALA A 713 12.74 1.91 31.99
N GLY A 714 11.74 1.22 31.45
CA GLY A 714 10.93 1.70 30.31
C GLY A 714 11.63 1.66 28.94
N GLY A 715 12.87 1.22 28.88
CA GLY A 715 13.67 1.13 27.64
C GLY A 715 13.64 -0.27 27.02
N ARG A 716 13.71 -0.31 25.69
CA ARG A 716 13.84 -1.55 24.89
C ARG A 716 14.97 -1.37 23.87
N LEU A 717 15.97 -2.23 23.92
CA LEU A 717 17.04 -2.31 22.93
C LEU A 717 16.79 -3.54 22.06
N GLN A 718 16.79 -3.39 20.74
CA GLN A 718 16.52 -4.46 19.78
C GLN A 718 17.59 -4.45 18.68
N LEU A 719 18.11 -5.61 18.36
CA LEU A 719 18.90 -5.89 17.16
C LEU A 719 18.06 -6.75 16.22
N SER A 720 17.82 -6.26 14.99
CA SER A 720 17.03 -6.97 13.97
C SER A 720 17.90 -7.28 12.77
N VAL A 721 17.74 -8.45 12.18
CA VAL A 721 18.41 -8.88 10.97
C VAL A 721 17.35 -9.32 9.96
N TYR A 722 17.35 -8.71 8.80
CA TYR A 722 16.55 -9.09 7.66
C TYR A 722 17.41 -9.87 6.66
N ASN A 723 16.80 -10.85 5.99
CA ASN A 723 17.49 -11.73 5.04
C ASN A 723 18.79 -12.34 5.66
N LEU A 724 18.63 -13.06 6.77
CA LEU A 724 19.74 -13.61 7.57
C LEU A 724 20.75 -14.41 6.74
N PHE A 725 20.28 -15.12 5.70
CA PHE A 725 21.10 -15.98 4.84
C PHE A 725 21.69 -15.27 3.62
N ASP A 726 21.48 -13.94 3.52
CA ASP A 726 22.10 -13.09 2.48
C ASP A 726 21.78 -13.54 1.05
N LYS A 727 20.48 -13.69 0.77
CA LYS A 727 19.98 -13.99 -0.56
C LYS A 727 19.84 -12.68 -1.36
N ASP A 728 20.87 -12.35 -2.14
CA ASP A 728 21.01 -11.08 -2.87
C ASP A 728 20.68 -11.16 -4.38
N ASP A 729 20.53 -12.38 -4.90
CA ASP A 729 20.20 -12.66 -6.30
C ASP A 729 18.73 -13.06 -6.54
N ALA A 730 17.91 -13.03 -5.50
CA ALA A 730 16.54 -13.49 -5.56
C ALA A 730 15.57 -12.37 -5.95
N ILE A 731 14.67 -12.67 -6.88
CA ILE A 731 13.56 -11.78 -7.23
C ILE A 731 12.57 -11.68 -6.06
N GLY A 732 12.33 -10.45 -5.62
CA GLY A 732 11.31 -10.10 -4.64
C GLY A 732 10.01 -9.69 -5.32
N ALA A 733 9.88 -8.41 -5.67
CA ALA A 733 8.67 -7.88 -6.30
C ALA A 733 8.63 -8.23 -7.80
N VAL A 734 7.41 -8.51 -8.26
CA VAL A 734 7.10 -8.85 -9.65
C VAL A 734 6.06 -7.85 -10.17
N PHE A 735 6.36 -7.24 -11.30
CA PHE A 735 5.46 -6.34 -12.04
C PHE A 735 5.11 -7.00 -13.37
N PRO A 736 3.97 -7.70 -13.44
CA PRO A 736 3.63 -8.53 -14.58
C PRO A 736 3.37 -7.73 -15.86
N ASN A 737 3.70 -8.35 -17.01
CA ASN A 737 3.32 -7.86 -18.34
C ASN A 737 2.88 -9.05 -19.22
N GLU A 738 2.53 -8.82 -20.49
CA GLU A 738 2.08 -9.87 -21.42
C GLU A 738 3.19 -10.89 -21.72
N SER A 739 4.39 -10.44 -22.04
CA SER A 739 5.48 -11.30 -22.54
C SER A 739 6.78 -11.28 -21.72
N SER A 740 6.94 -10.32 -20.82
CA SER A 740 8.11 -10.21 -19.94
C SER A 740 7.79 -9.29 -18.77
N GLY A 741 8.00 -9.74 -17.54
CA GLY A 741 7.84 -8.93 -16.34
C GLY A 741 8.98 -7.93 -16.14
N SER A 742 8.77 -7.01 -15.21
CA SER A 742 9.83 -6.19 -14.60
C SER A 742 9.94 -6.57 -13.13
N TYR A 743 11.15 -6.56 -12.58
CA TYR A 743 11.41 -7.15 -11.28
C TYR A 743 12.24 -6.24 -10.39
N GLN A 744 12.07 -6.43 -9.07
CA GLN A 744 12.98 -5.90 -8.05
C GLN A 744 13.61 -7.05 -7.28
N LEU A 745 14.90 -6.96 -7.00
CA LEU A 745 15.60 -7.97 -6.19
C LEU A 745 15.25 -7.79 -4.70
N ILE A 746 15.39 -8.84 -3.93
CA ILE A 746 15.36 -8.80 -2.47
C ILE A 746 16.64 -8.14 -1.99
N ALA A 747 16.53 -7.19 -1.05
CA ALA A 747 17.72 -6.59 -0.44
C ALA A 747 18.63 -7.66 0.19
N PRO A 748 19.96 -7.53 0.09
CA PRO A 748 20.89 -8.38 0.80
C PRO A 748 20.66 -8.30 2.32
N ARG A 749 21.45 -9.02 3.09
CA ARG A 749 21.29 -9.01 4.55
C ARG A 749 21.43 -7.61 5.13
N GLN A 750 20.39 -7.17 5.81
CA GLN A 750 20.35 -5.87 6.47
C GLN A 750 20.27 -6.04 7.99
N VAL A 751 20.95 -5.15 8.73
CA VAL A 751 21.03 -5.19 10.19
C VAL A 751 20.62 -3.83 10.75
N PHE A 752 19.72 -3.84 11.76
CA PHE A 752 19.20 -2.64 12.39
C PHE A 752 19.30 -2.73 13.91
N ALA A 753 19.72 -1.64 14.54
CA ALA A 753 19.70 -1.46 15.97
C ALA A 753 18.69 -0.39 16.35
N SER A 754 17.76 -0.72 17.25
CA SER A 754 16.70 0.18 17.71
C SER A 754 16.76 0.35 19.21
N LEU A 755 16.61 1.59 19.68
CA LEU A 755 16.39 1.94 21.06
C LEU A 755 15.04 2.63 21.18
N SER A 756 14.13 2.04 21.96
CA SER A 756 12.82 2.61 22.26
C SER A 756 12.72 2.92 23.75
N TYR A 757 12.02 3.98 24.09
CA TYR A 757 11.73 4.37 25.47
C TYR A 757 10.28 4.78 25.63
N LYS A 758 9.58 4.12 26.56
CA LYS A 758 8.18 4.43 26.91
C LYS A 758 8.14 5.06 28.31
N PHE A 759 7.38 6.10 28.48
CA PHE A 759 7.23 6.84 29.75
C PHE A 759 5.78 7.23 30.01
#